data_9a89e5fe53e876085a8fc55f055455f2
#
_entry.id   9a89e5fe53e876085a8fc55f055455f2
#
_cell.length_a   1.000
_cell.length_b   1.000
_cell.length_c   1.000
_cell.angle_alpha   90.00
_cell.angle_beta   90.00
_cell.angle_gamma   90.00
#
_symmetry.space_group_name_H-M   'P 1'
#
loop_
_entity.id
_entity.type
_entity.pdbx_description
1 polymer ?
#
loop_
_entity_poly.entity_id
_entity_poly.type
_entity_poly.pdbx_seq_one_letter_code
_entity_poly.pdbx_strand_id
1 'polypeptide(L)'
;VENKDKKGHMWHFRYPLADGAQTADGKDYIVVATTRPETMLGDTGIAVNPEDPRYKDLIGKHVLLPVVNRRIPIVGDEHADMEKGTGCVKITPAHDFNDYEVGQRHQLPMINILTLNADIREHADVFDHKGQPSTAYASDIPAAYQGLERFAARKAIVAAFDSLGLLGEIKDHDLTVPYGDRGGVVIEPMLTDQWYVRTAPLAEPAVKAVEDGDIKFVPKQYENMYFAWMRDVQDWCISRQLWWGHRIPAWYDDQGNVYVGRDEDEVRRDNQISDDVALRQDEDVLDTWFSSALWTFGTLGWPDNTEALKTFHPTDVLVSGFDIIFFWVARMIMMTMHFIKDENGKPQVPFKTIYMTGLIRDESGAKMSKSKGNVLDPLDMIDGIGIDDLVAKRTGNMMQPKLAEKIEKATRKTFENGIEAHGTDALRFTLAALASTGRDINWDMKRLEGYRNFCNKLWNASRYVLMNTEAQDCGMNGGEMTFSNADQWIESQFQQAAKDFNTHLDNYRLDMAAGVLYEFIWHQFCDWYLELTKPILWKGNDAQQRATRYTLITVLEKTLRLAHPVIPYITEAIWQSVKPLVNGVEGDTIMQQPLPQYEASYVNAQASEDIEWVKQFIVSIRNLRAEYDIAPSQPLEVMLKAADSRD
;
A
#
# COMPACT_ATOMS: atom_id res chain seq x y z
N VAL A 1 5.43 -1.79 15.38
CA VAL A 1 6.32 -2.73 16.10
C VAL A 1 7.43 -3.17 15.15
N GLU A 2 8.69 -3.02 15.57
CA GLU A 2 9.87 -3.51 14.86
C GLU A 2 10.43 -4.73 15.59
N ASN A 3 10.47 -5.86 14.91
CA ASN A 3 11.14 -7.04 15.44
C ASN A 3 12.65 -6.93 15.16
N LYS A 4 13.47 -7.11 16.21
CA LYS A 4 14.94 -7.04 16.13
C LYS A 4 15.55 -8.32 16.65
N ASP A 5 16.42 -8.91 15.83
CA ASP A 5 17.19 -10.08 16.26
C ASP A 5 18.27 -9.66 17.25
N LYS A 6 18.34 -10.36 18.36
CA LYS A 6 19.32 -10.14 19.43
C LYS A 6 19.88 -11.46 19.95
N LYS A 7 21.11 -11.42 20.36
CA LYS A 7 21.72 -12.50 21.17
C LYS A 7 21.22 -12.37 22.60
N GLY A 8 20.72 -13.44 23.13
CA GLY A 8 20.22 -13.55 24.50
C GLY A 8 20.50 -14.93 25.07
N HIS A 9 19.72 -15.30 26.06
CA HIS A 9 19.90 -16.58 26.74
C HIS A 9 18.54 -17.28 26.87
N MET A 10 18.60 -18.60 26.97
CA MET A 10 17.51 -19.46 27.40
C MET A 10 17.89 -20.05 28.75
N TRP A 11 17.07 -19.73 29.78
CA TRP A 11 17.27 -20.22 31.15
C TRP A 11 16.40 -21.47 31.35
N HIS A 12 17.01 -22.52 31.93
CA HIS A 12 16.32 -23.76 32.24
C HIS A 12 16.04 -23.79 33.76
N PHE A 13 14.75 -23.81 34.12
CA PHE A 13 14.29 -23.83 35.49
C PHE A 13 13.70 -25.19 35.87
N ARG A 14 14.03 -25.70 37.04
CA ARG A 14 13.45 -26.91 37.61
C ARG A 14 12.22 -26.50 38.43
N TYR A 15 11.04 -26.99 38.04
CA TYR A 15 9.81 -26.82 38.79
C TYR A 15 9.49 -28.12 39.51
N PRO A 16 9.53 -28.15 40.86
CA PRO A 16 9.26 -29.36 41.68
C PRO A 16 7.82 -29.88 41.42
N LEU A 17 7.69 -31.18 41.23
CA LEU A 17 6.41 -31.85 41.16
C LEU A 17 5.74 -31.90 42.54
N ALA A 18 4.43 -31.61 42.56
CA ALA A 18 3.64 -31.69 43.80
C ALA A 18 3.23 -33.13 44.10
N ASP A 19 2.81 -33.39 45.34
CA ASP A 19 2.18 -34.61 45.82
C ASP A 19 3.00 -35.89 45.59
N GLY A 20 4.31 -35.77 45.56
CA GLY A 20 5.21 -36.92 45.32
C GLY A 20 5.18 -37.50 43.92
N ALA A 21 4.65 -36.73 42.95
CA ALA A 21 4.65 -37.15 41.56
C ALA A 21 6.11 -37.22 41.03
N GLN A 22 6.35 -38.10 40.07
CA GLN A 22 7.65 -38.27 39.40
C GLN A 22 7.48 -38.38 37.90
N THR A 23 8.50 -37.93 37.16
CA THR A 23 8.62 -38.14 35.71
C THR A 23 8.85 -39.61 35.39
N ALA A 24 8.73 -39.99 34.13
CA ALA A 24 8.96 -41.35 33.66
C ALA A 24 10.39 -41.88 33.99
N ASP A 25 11.39 -40.98 34.12
CA ASP A 25 12.75 -41.25 34.49
C ASP A 25 13.04 -41.08 36.01
N GLY A 26 11.99 -40.91 36.83
CA GLY A 26 12.05 -40.90 38.29
C GLY A 26 12.47 -39.58 38.91
N LYS A 27 12.47 -38.48 38.19
CA LYS A 27 12.75 -37.15 38.74
C LYS A 27 11.53 -36.57 39.43
N ASP A 28 11.73 -35.84 40.51
CA ASP A 28 10.72 -35.12 41.29
C ASP A 28 10.48 -33.69 40.81
N TYR A 29 10.98 -33.33 39.61
CA TYR A 29 10.82 -32.03 38.98
C TYR A 29 10.70 -32.18 37.46
N ILE A 30 10.15 -31.16 36.85
CA ILE A 30 10.17 -30.94 35.38
C ILE A 30 11.04 -29.72 35.08
N VAL A 31 11.60 -29.65 33.86
CA VAL A 31 12.45 -28.54 33.43
C VAL A 31 11.68 -27.72 32.38
N VAL A 32 11.53 -26.43 32.64
CA VAL A 32 11.02 -25.45 31.67
C VAL A 32 12.14 -24.56 31.17
N ALA A 33 12.12 -24.20 29.90
CA ALA A 33 13.08 -23.30 29.30
C ALA A 33 12.39 -21.98 28.92
N THR A 34 12.96 -20.86 29.33
CA THR A 34 12.38 -19.54 29.07
C THR A 34 13.43 -18.50 28.70
N THR A 35 13.05 -17.58 27.84
CA THR A 35 13.82 -16.36 27.51
C THR A 35 13.44 -15.18 28.39
N ARG A 36 12.34 -15.32 29.18
CA ARG A 36 11.76 -14.28 30.03
C ARG A 36 11.54 -14.79 31.46
N PRO A 37 12.63 -14.99 32.25
CA PRO A 37 12.54 -15.50 33.63
C PRO A 37 11.57 -14.75 34.53
N GLU A 38 11.47 -13.43 34.38
CA GLU A 38 10.62 -12.56 35.22
C GLU A 38 9.15 -12.91 35.13
N THR A 39 8.68 -13.39 33.99
CA THR A 39 7.25 -13.69 33.81
C THR A 39 6.79 -14.94 34.57
N MET A 40 7.72 -15.73 35.12
CA MET A 40 7.38 -16.89 35.94
C MET A 40 6.51 -16.54 37.15
N LEU A 41 6.61 -15.31 37.66
CA LEU A 41 5.74 -14.84 38.75
C LEU A 41 4.25 -14.89 38.39
N GLY A 42 3.92 -14.86 37.08
CA GLY A 42 2.57 -14.93 36.53
C GLY A 42 2.18 -16.30 35.94
N ASP A 43 3.00 -17.34 36.09
CA ASP A 43 2.69 -18.68 35.57
C ASP A 43 1.45 -19.28 36.24
N THR A 44 0.56 -19.84 35.42
CA THR A 44 -0.69 -20.49 35.89
C THR A 44 -0.84 -21.91 35.39
N GLY A 45 0.08 -22.42 34.60
CA GLY A 45 0.10 -23.80 34.11
C GLY A 45 1.42 -24.19 33.49
N ILE A 46 1.56 -25.47 33.25
CA ILE A 46 2.61 -26.08 32.43
C ILE A 46 1.94 -26.88 31.33
N ALA A 47 2.31 -26.64 30.07
CA ALA A 47 1.87 -27.48 28.96
C ALA A 47 2.91 -28.54 28.63
N VAL A 48 2.42 -29.75 28.36
CA VAL A 48 3.20 -30.88 27.82
C VAL A 48 2.42 -31.49 26.67
N ASN A 49 3.11 -32.06 25.70
CA ASN A 49 2.43 -32.73 24.60
C ASN A 49 1.75 -34.00 25.10
N PRO A 50 0.45 -34.26 24.77
CA PRO A 50 -0.27 -35.47 25.19
C PRO A 50 0.38 -36.79 24.73
N GLU A 51 1.12 -36.74 23.64
CA GLU A 51 1.81 -37.91 23.08
C GLU A 51 3.25 -38.10 23.62
N ASP A 52 3.75 -37.13 24.41
CA ASP A 52 5.14 -37.18 24.91
C ASP A 52 5.28 -38.25 26.01
N PRO A 53 5.99 -39.36 25.75
CA PRO A 53 6.13 -40.44 26.73
C PRO A 53 6.84 -40.02 28.02
N ARG A 54 7.58 -38.90 28.01
CA ARG A 54 8.30 -38.39 29.19
C ARG A 54 7.34 -37.78 30.22
N TYR A 55 6.22 -37.19 29.76
CA TYR A 55 5.38 -36.32 30.58
C TYR A 55 3.88 -36.62 30.53
N LYS A 56 3.40 -37.46 29.60
CA LYS A 56 1.96 -37.72 29.43
C LYS A 56 1.26 -38.19 30.74
N ASP A 57 1.97 -38.95 31.58
CA ASP A 57 1.43 -39.48 32.84
C ASP A 57 1.40 -38.38 33.96
N LEU A 58 1.93 -37.19 33.67
CA LEU A 58 1.85 -36.03 34.57
C LEU A 58 0.67 -35.13 34.25
N ILE A 59 -0.01 -35.32 33.14
CA ILE A 59 -1.20 -34.51 32.80
C ILE A 59 -2.25 -34.66 33.88
N GLY A 60 -2.81 -33.53 34.35
CA GLY A 60 -3.72 -33.47 35.47
C GLY A 60 -3.06 -33.44 36.88
N LYS A 61 -1.75 -33.65 36.95
CA LYS A 61 -0.96 -33.41 38.18
C LYS A 61 -0.53 -31.95 38.27
N HIS A 62 0.23 -31.61 39.29
CA HIS A 62 0.63 -30.23 39.56
C HIS A 62 2.14 -30.11 39.82
N VAL A 63 2.66 -28.90 39.59
CA VAL A 63 3.94 -28.46 40.08
C VAL A 63 3.76 -27.42 41.20
N LEU A 64 4.73 -27.32 42.06
CA LEU A 64 4.85 -26.21 43.01
C LEU A 64 5.77 -25.18 42.43
N LEU A 65 5.22 -24.07 41.94
CA LEU A 65 5.97 -22.97 41.32
C LEU A 65 6.91 -22.37 42.37
N PRO A 66 8.23 -22.41 42.17
CA PRO A 66 9.20 -21.85 43.13
C PRO A 66 8.98 -20.35 43.33
N VAL A 67 9.57 -19.80 44.40
CA VAL A 67 9.57 -18.36 44.71
C VAL A 67 8.19 -17.86 45.22
N VAL A 68 7.11 -18.18 44.51
CA VAL A 68 5.72 -17.77 44.88
C VAL A 68 4.95 -18.89 45.55
N ASN A 69 5.48 -20.10 45.67
CA ASN A 69 4.87 -21.28 46.25
C ASN A 69 3.43 -21.55 45.71
N ARG A 70 3.20 -21.29 44.44
CA ARG A 70 1.91 -21.48 43.80
C ARG A 70 1.81 -22.87 43.19
N ARG A 71 0.71 -23.55 43.49
CA ARG A 71 0.40 -24.85 42.90
C ARG A 71 -0.29 -24.63 41.55
N ILE A 72 0.32 -25.04 40.44
CA ILE A 72 -0.21 -24.88 39.08
C ILE A 72 -0.34 -26.23 38.38
N PRO A 73 -1.37 -26.43 37.54
CA PRO A 73 -1.62 -27.70 36.85
C PRO A 73 -0.67 -27.95 35.69
N ILE A 74 -0.48 -29.24 35.39
CA ILE A 74 0.12 -29.70 34.15
C ILE A 74 -0.98 -30.08 33.17
N VAL A 75 -1.05 -29.44 32.02
CA VAL A 75 -2.08 -29.64 30.99
C VAL A 75 -1.47 -30.29 29.76
N GLY A 76 -2.30 -31.09 29.06
CA GLY A 76 -1.90 -31.67 27.76
C GLY A 76 -2.30 -30.74 26.64
N ASP A 77 -1.32 -30.19 25.90
CA ASP A 77 -1.57 -29.32 24.77
C ASP A 77 -0.51 -29.49 23.68
N GLU A 78 -0.94 -29.55 22.42
CA GLU A 78 -0.03 -29.70 21.26
C GLU A 78 0.87 -28.47 21.03
N HIS A 79 0.58 -27.36 21.71
CA HIS A 79 1.48 -26.21 21.74
C HIS A 79 2.88 -26.58 22.26
N ALA A 80 2.97 -27.56 23.18
CA ALA A 80 4.23 -28.10 23.65
C ALA A 80 4.82 -29.07 22.61
N ASP A 81 5.81 -28.61 21.85
CA ASP A 81 6.52 -29.42 20.86
C ASP A 81 7.51 -30.36 21.53
N MET A 82 7.32 -31.67 21.32
CA MET A 82 8.17 -32.73 21.92
C MET A 82 9.65 -32.64 21.52
N GLU A 83 9.92 -32.07 20.34
CA GLU A 83 11.28 -32.01 19.76
C GLU A 83 11.98 -30.69 20.10
N LYS A 84 11.26 -29.71 20.65
CA LYS A 84 11.83 -28.41 20.99
C LYS A 84 12.09 -28.25 22.49
N GLY A 85 13.27 -27.73 22.82
CA GLY A 85 13.65 -27.40 24.18
C GLY A 85 13.59 -28.61 25.11
N THR A 86 12.82 -28.48 26.20
CA THR A 86 12.63 -29.54 27.20
C THR A 86 11.38 -30.40 26.95
N GLY A 87 10.51 -29.99 26.04
CA GLY A 87 9.17 -30.58 25.83
C GLY A 87 8.14 -30.09 26.85
N CYS A 88 8.53 -29.28 27.83
CA CYS A 88 7.65 -28.64 28.79
C CYS A 88 7.65 -27.12 28.58
N VAL A 89 6.46 -26.52 28.47
CA VAL A 89 6.30 -25.08 28.28
C VAL A 89 5.59 -24.50 29.48
N LYS A 90 6.18 -23.48 30.10
CA LYS A 90 5.50 -22.69 31.13
C LYS A 90 4.40 -21.85 30.47
N ILE A 91 3.25 -21.73 31.10
CA ILE A 91 2.10 -21.01 30.57
C ILE A 91 1.82 -19.77 31.41
N THR A 92 2.03 -18.60 30.82
CA THR A 92 1.81 -17.28 31.44
C THR A 92 0.79 -16.48 30.60
N PRO A 93 -0.50 -16.75 30.71
CA PRO A 93 -1.52 -16.23 29.79
C PRO A 93 -1.62 -14.70 29.75
N ALA A 94 -1.23 -14.01 30.84
CA ALA A 94 -1.26 -12.55 30.89
C ALA A 94 -0.10 -11.86 30.15
N HIS A 95 0.98 -12.58 29.77
CA HIS A 95 2.21 -11.99 29.26
C HIS A 95 2.77 -12.63 27.99
N ASP A 96 2.02 -13.56 27.37
CA ASP A 96 2.36 -14.16 26.09
C ASP A 96 1.10 -14.52 25.30
N PHE A 97 1.08 -14.21 23.99
CA PHE A 97 -0.08 -14.45 23.13
C PHE A 97 -0.41 -15.93 22.95
N ASN A 98 0.60 -16.77 22.78
CA ASN A 98 0.39 -18.21 22.61
C ASN A 98 -0.04 -18.85 23.92
N ASP A 99 0.54 -18.42 25.04
CA ASP A 99 0.15 -18.86 26.37
C ASP A 99 -1.27 -18.44 26.72
N TYR A 100 -1.71 -17.27 26.23
CA TYR A 100 -3.10 -16.80 26.36
C TYR A 100 -4.08 -17.80 25.71
N GLU A 101 -3.79 -18.23 24.47
CA GLU A 101 -4.64 -19.20 23.77
C GLU A 101 -4.67 -20.57 24.47
N VAL A 102 -3.53 -21.05 24.97
CA VAL A 102 -3.47 -22.27 25.80
C VAL A 102 -4.29 -22.08 27.07
N GLY A 103 -4.15 -20.92 27.71
CA GLY A 103 -4.93 -20.53 28.90
C GLY A 103 -6.44 -20.58 28.65
N GLN A 104 -6.90 -20.06 27.50
CA GLN A 104 -8.31 -20.11 27.11
C GLN A 104 -8.80 -21.56 26.92
N ARG A 105 -8.05 -22.40 26.19
CA ARG A 105 -8.41 -23.81 25.95
C ARG A 105 -8.53 -24.64 27.23
N HIS A 106 -7.63 -24.36 28.19
CA HIS A 106 -7.56 -25.09 29.46
C HIS A 106 -8.18 -24.35 30.64
N GLN A 107 -8.84 -23.22 30.41
CA GLN A 107 -9.49 -22.39 31.43
C GLN A 107 -8.58 -21.98 32.59
N LEU A 108 -7.30 -21.68 32.24
CA LEU A 108 -6.29 -21.26 33.22
C LEU A 108 -6.52 -19.79 33.61
N PRO A 109 -6.39 -19.43 34.90
CA PRO A 109 -6.41 -18.03 35.33
C PRO A 109 -5.27 -17.23 34.71
N MET A 110 -5.47 -15.92 34.63
CA MET A 110 -4.49 -14.97 34.10
C MET A 110 -3.98 -14.09 35.25
N ILE A 111 -2.67 -13.96 35.38
CA ILE A 111 -2.05 -13.18 36.45
C ILE A 111 -1.17 -12.11 35.84
N ASN A 112 -1.63 -10.87 35.86
CA ASN A 112 -0.89 -9.71 35.34
C ASN A 112 0.05 -9.17 36.42
N ILE A 113 1.36 -9.35 36.21
CA ILE A 113 2.41 -8.98 37.17
C ILE A 113 3.13 -7.67 36.82
N LEU A 114 2.86 -7.08 35.65
CA LEU A 114 3.55 -5.87 35.19
C LEU A 114 2.63 -4.64 35.28
N THR A 115 3.25 -3.50 35.62
CA THR A 115 2.64 -2.18 35.49
C THR A 115 2.71 -1.69 34.03
N LEU A 116 2.09 -0.54 33.74
CA LEU A 116 2.20 0.12 32.43
C LEU A 116 3.62 0.49 32.02
N ASN A 117 4.53 0.64 33.00
CA ASN A 117 5.96 0.90 32.76
C ASN A 117 6.79 -0.38 32.69
N ALA A 118 6.15 -1.54 32.78
CA ALA A 118 6.78 -2.86 32.85
C ALA A 118 7.65 -3.07 34.11
N ASP A 119 7.29 -2.42 35.21
CA ASP A 119 7.81 -2.72 36.53
C ASP A 119 6.96 -3.82 37.17
N ILE A 120 7.55 -4.62 38.06
CA ILE A 120 6.82 -5.65 38.80
C ILE A 120 5.86 -4.98 39.80
N ARG A 121 4.59 -5.37 39.77
CA ARG A 121 3.55 -4.88 40.68
C ARG A 121 3.81 -5.30 42.14
N GLU A 122 3.21 -4.59 43.08
CA GLU A 122 3.11 -5.03 44.49
C GLU A 122 2.08 -6.15 44.63
N HIS A 123 0.92 -5.94 44.00
CA HIS A 123 -0.17 -6.89 43.89
C HIS A 123 -0.49 -7.15 42.42
N ALA A 124 -0.51 -8.40 42.01
CA ALA A 124 -0.92 -8.80 40.67
C ALA A 124 -2.42 -8.64 40.49
N ASP A 125 -2.85 -8.30 39.27
CA ASP A 125 -4.26 -8.44 38.90
C ASP A 125 -4.52 -9.91 38.52
N VAL A 126 -5.48 -10.55 39.19
CA VAL A 126 -5.82 -11.95 38.92
C VAL A 126 -7.20 -12.01 38.28
N PHE A 127 -7.25 -12.65 37.11
CA PHE A 127 -8.48 -12.85 36.35
C PHE A 127 -8.72 -14.35 36.10
N ASP A 128 -9.98 -14.72 35.90
CA ASP A 128 -10.31 -16.01 35.31
C ASP A 128 -9.99 -16.01 33.78
N HIS A 129 -10.19 -17.16 33.12
CA HIS A 129 -9.96 -17.28 31.67
C HIS A 129 -10.90 -16.40 30.82
N LYS A 130 -11.97 -15.83 31.41
CA LYS A 130 -12.90 -14.91 30.73
C LYS A 130 -12.59 -13.45 30.99
N GLY A 131 -11.52 -13.15 31.72
CA GLY A 131 -11.12 -11.79 32.07
C GLY A 131 -11.86 -11.20 33.25
N GLN A 132 -12.66 -12.00 34.01
CA GLN A 132 -13.33 -11.52 35.21
C GLN A 132 -12.39 -11.61 36.41
N PRO A 133 -12.43 -10.63 37.34
CA PRO A 133 -11.65 -10.68 38.58
C PRO A 133 -11.82 -12.02 39.30
N SER A 134 -10.72 -12.61 39.73
CA SER A 134 -10.68 -13.95 40.33
C SER A 134 -9.85 -13.99 41.61
N THR A 135 -10.26 -14.84 42.51
CA THR A 135 -9.53 -15.16 43.75
C THR A 135 -8.87 -16.54 43.69
N ALA A 136 -8.75 -17.12 42.49
CA ALA A 136 -8.18 -18.47 42.30
C ALA A 136 -6.73 -18.58 42.80
N TYR A 137 -5.99 -17.47 42.73
CA TYR A 137 -4.62 -17.36 43.26
C TYR A 137 -4.47 -16.10 44.11
N ALA A 138 -3.51 -16.12 45.06
CA ALA A 138 -3.11 -14.93 45.80
C ALA A 138 -2.52 -13.87 44.87
N SER A 139 -2.88 -12.60 45.08
CA SER A 139 -2.38 -11.46 44.29
C SER A 139 -1.00 -10.96 44.75
N ASP A 140 -0.56 -11.31 45.96
CA ASP A 140 0.67 -10.79 46.56
C ASP A 140 1.91 -11.30 45.79
N ILE A 141 2.72 -10.38 45.37
CA ILE A 141 4.06 -10.66 44.79
C ILE A 141 5.07 -10.56 45.93
N PRO A 142 6.05 -11.49 46.02
CA PRO A 142 7.07 -11.43 47.10
C PRO A 142 7.79 -10.08 47.10
N ALA A 143 7.96 -9.49 48.30
CA ALA A 143 8.51 -8.14 48.49
C ALA A 143 9.89 -7.91 47.83
N ALA A 144 10.69 -8.97 47.66
CA ALA A 144 11.98 -8.92 47.00
C ALA A 144 11.92 -8.52 45.51
N TYR A 145 10.74 -8.61 44.89
CA TYR A 145 10.58 -8.34 43.45
C TYR A 145 9.69 -7.11 43.19
N GLN A 146 8.92 -6.65 44.16
CA GLN A 146 8.00 -5.51 44.03
C GLN A 146 8.72 -4.25 43.58
N GLY A 147 8.17 -3.54 42.60
CA GLY A 147 8.70 -2.28 42.05
C GLY A 147 9.99 -2.43 41.24
N LEU A 148 10.50 -3.63 41.04
CA LEU A 148 11.69 -3.82 40.20
C LEU A 148 11.32 -3.67 38.71
N GLU A 149 12.16 -2.95 37.97
CA GLU A 149 12.11 -2.96 36.50
C GLU A 149 12.31 -4.41 36.00
N ARG A 150 11.58 -4.82 34.96
CA ARG A 150 11.53 -6.21 34.46
C ARG A 150 12.89 -6.90 34.29
N PHE A 151 13.91 -6.21 33.77
CA PHE A 151 15.24 -6.80 33.57
C PHE A 151 16.02 -6.91 34.89
N ALA A 152 15.77 -6.04 35.86
CA ALA A 152 16.27 -6.17 37.22
C ALA A 152 15.58 -7.35 37.91
N ALA A 153 14.27 -7.49 37.78
CA ALA A 153 13.51 -8.63 38.29
C ALA A 153 13.97 -9.95 37.67
N ARG A 154 14.28 -9.98 36.36
CA ARG A 154 14.85 -11.16 35.68
C ARG A 154 16.13 -11.63 36.36
N LYS A 155 17.07 -10.71 36.63
CA LYS A 155 18.33 -11.04 37.32
C LYS A 155 18.10 -11.57 38.75
N ALA A 156 17.18 -10.94 39.48
CA ALA A 156 16.83 -11.34 40.84
C ALA A 156 16.21 -12.75 40.89
N ILE A 157 15.31 -13.07 39.96
CA ILE A 157 14.67 -14.39 39.85
C ILE A 157 15.68 -15.47 39.47
N VAL A 158 16.54 -15.21 38.49
CA VAL A 158 17.61 -16.16 38.12
C VAL A 158 18.52 -16.47 39.35
N ALA A 159 18.93 -15.44 40.11
CA ALA A 159 19.71 -15.61 41.33
C ALA A 159 18.93 -16.38 42.42
N ALA A 160 17.63 -16.18 42.55
CA ALA A 160 16.82 -16.95 43.50
C ALA A 160 16.75 -18.44 43.11
N PHE A 161 16.56 -18.76 41.84
CA PHE A 161 16.57 -20.16 41.36
C PHE A 161 17.95 -20.82 41.55
N ASP A 162 19.01 -20.09 41.34
CA ASP A 162 20.37 -20.57 41.62
C ASP A 162 20.57 -20.88 43.10
N SER A 163 20.18 -19.97 43.98
CA SER A 163 20.24 -20.13 45.43
C SER A 163 19.43 -21.32 45.97
N LEU A 164 18.32 -21.63 45.29
CA LEU A 164 17.46 -22.77 45.63
C LEU A 164 17.96 -24.09 45.01
N GLY A 165 19.02 -24.06 44.19
CA GLY A 165 19.50 -25.24 43.45
C GLY A 165 18.56 -25.68 42.32
N LEU A 166 17.66 -24.81 41.90
CA LEU A 166 16.64 -25.05 40.88
C LEU A 166 16.97 -24.45 39.51
N LEU A 167 18.09 -23.71 39.41
CA LEU A 167 18.62 -23.24 38.13
C LEU A 167 19.34 -24.41 37.42
N GLY A 168 18.95 -24.65 36.19
CA GLY A 168 19.63 -25.60 35.33
C GLY A 168 20.65 -24.94 34.42
N GLU A 169 20.73 -25.39 33.18
CA GLU A 169 21.64 -24.87 32.17
C GLU A 169 21.17 -23.48 31.69
N ILE A 170 22.10 -22.58 31.38
CA ILE A 170 21.86 -21.34 30.67
C ILE A 170 22.50 -21.48 29.27
N LYS A 171 21.72 -21.43 28.24
CA LYS A 171 22.17 -21.54 26.84
C LYS A 171 22.10 -20.19 26.12
N ASP A 172 23.09 -19.90 25.31
CA ASP A 172 23.01 -18.81 24.36
C ASP A 172 21.86 -19.10 23.37
N HIS A 173 21.06 -18.09 23.08
CA HIS A 173 19.91 -18.23 22.23
C HIS A 173 19.66 -16.95 21.44
N ASP A 174 19.42 -17.08 20.14
CA ASP A 174 19.05 -15.94 19.30
C ASP A 174 17.56 -15.67 19.48
N LEU A 175 17.24 -14.40 19.77
CA LEU A 175 15.90 -13.93 20.09
C LEU A 175 15.44 -12.90 19.08
N THR A 176 14.19 -13.01 18.65
CA THR A 176 13.51 -11.91 17.98
C THR A 176 12.69 -11.15 19.01
N VAL A 177 13.07 -9.92 19.31
CA VAL A 177 12.47 -9.09 20.37
C VAL A 177 11.67 -7.95 19.74
N PRO A 178 10.38 -7.75 20.14
CA PRO A 178 9.56 -6.67 19.64
C PRO A 178 9.94 -5.33 20.28
N TYR A 179 10.10 -4.30 19.44
CA TYR A 179 10.39 -2.93 19.84
C TYR A 179 9.29 -1.98 19.37
N GLY A 180 9.01 -0.97 20.15
CA GLY A 180 8.23 0.17 19.69
C GLY A 180 8.97 0.91 18.58
N ASP A 181 8.34 1.10 17.43
CA ASP A 181 8.92 1.72 16.24
C ASP A 181 9.30 3.19 16.45
N ARG A 182 8.67 3.87 17.37
CA ARG A 182 8.94 5.27 17.72
C ARG A 182 9.84 5.43 18.94
N GLY A 183 9.48 4.76 20.03
CA GLY A 183 10.24 4.84 21.29
C GLY A 183 11.53 4.04 21.31
N GLY A 184 11.68 3.03 20.46
CA GLY A 184 12.86 2.17 20.41
C GLY A 184 13.08 1.33 21.67
N VAL A 185 12.02 1.12 22.48
CA VAL A 185 12.05 0.31 23.69
C VAL A 185 11.41 -1.04 23.45
N VAL A 186 11.82 -2.05 24.22
CA VAL A 186 11.19 -3.38 24.21
C VAL A 186 9.74 -3.23 24.69
N ILE A 187 8.80 -3.79 23.97
CA ILE A 187 7.38 -3.84 24.37
C ILE A 187 7.01 -5.17 24.98
N GLU A 188 6.10 -5.13 25.93
CA GLU A 188 5.59 -6.29 26.65
C GLU A 188 4.11 -6.51 26.33
N PRO A 189 3.66 -7.76 26.07
CA PRO A 189 2.25 -8.09 26.04
C PRO A 189 1.60 -7.81 27.40
N MET A 190 0.41 -7.22 27.38
CA MET A 190 -0.35 -6.90 28.60
C MET A 190 -1.85 -7.08 28.35
N LEU A 191 -2.55 -7.60 29.35
CA LEU A 191 -4.01 -7.66 29.33
C LEU A 191 -4.60 -6.27 29.57
N THR A 192 -5.55 -5.89 28.71
CA THR A 192 -6.32 -4.66 28.84
C THR A 192 -7.67 -4.83 28.16
N ASP A 193 -8.72 -4.18 28.70
CA ASP A 193 -10.02 -4.15 28.05
C ASP A 193 -9.94 -3.31 26.79
N GLN A 194 -10.47 -3.85 25.69
CA GLN A 194 -10.44 -3.23 24.38
C GLN A 194 -11.78 -3.41 23.67
N TRP A 195 -12.08 -2.50 22.76
CA TRP A 195 -13.21 -2.64 21.86
C TRP A 195 -12.83 -3.48 20.64
N TYR A 196 -13.68 -4.44 20.30
CA TYR A 196 -13.49 -5.33 19.17
C TYR A 196 -14.68 -5.31 18.23
N VAL A 197 -14.39 -5.35 16.93
CA VAL A 197 -15.37 -5.72 15.91
C VAL A 197 -15.28 -7.21 15.67
N ARG A 198 -16.42 -7.91 15.83
CA ARG A 198 -16.51 -9.32 15.43
C ARG A 198 -16.52 -9.39 13.92
N THR A 199 -15.41 -9.81 13.33
CA THR A 199 -15.15 -9.72 11.87
C THR A 199 -15.69 -10.90 11.08
N ALA A 200 -15.76 -12.11 11.64
CA ALA A 200 -16.19 -13.31 10.91
C ALA A 200 -17.55 -13.16 10.17
N PRO A 201 -18.64 -12.65 10.80
CA PRO A 201 -19.92 -12.48 10.10
C PRO A 201 -19.90 -11.38 9.04
N LEU A 202 -18.94 -10.46 9.11
CA LEU A 202 -18.74 -9.39 8.11
C LEU A 202 -17.89 -9.87 6.93
N ALA A 203 -16.98 -10.80 7.17
CA ALA A 203 -16.07 -11.35 6.18
C ALA A 203 -16.77 -12.30 5.19
N GLU A 204 -17.72 -13.09 5.64
CA GLU A 204 -18.43 -14.06 4.79
C GLU A 204 -19.08 -13.42 3.55
N PRO A 205 -19.94 -12.39 3.66
CA PRO A 205 -20.52 -11.72 2.49
C PRO A 205 -19.45 -10.99 1.65
N ALA A 206 -18.40 -10.47 2.29
CA ALA A 206 -17.31 -9.77 1.60
C ALA A 206 -16.45 -10.71 0.73
N VAL A 207 -16.17 -11.93 1.22
CA VAL A 207 -15.52 -12.99 0.43
C VAL A 207 -16.37 -13.37 -0.77
N LYS A 208 -17.67 -13.60 -0.53
CA LYS A 208 -18.61 -13.99 -1.56
C LYS A 208 -18.73 -12.96 -2.68
N ALA A 209 -18.72 -11.66 -2.39
CA ALA A 209 -18.78 -10.60 -3.39
C ALA A 209 -17.60 -10.64 -4.38
N VAL A 210 -16.42 -11.09 -3.95
CA VAL A 210 -15.26 -11.27 -4.84
C VAL A 210 -15.36 -12.60 -5.59
N GLU A 211 -15.79 -13.68 -4.95
CA GLU A 211 -15.99 -14.99 -5.59
C GLU A 211 -17.05 -14.94 -6.69
N ASP A 212 -18.16 -14.23 -6.47
CA ASP A 212 -19.25 -14.05 -7.43
C ASP A 212 -18.88 -13.03 -8.55
N GLY A 213 -17.77 -12.29 -8.39
CA GLY A 213 -17.30 -11.32 -9.38
C GLY A 213 -17.98 -9.95 -9.34
N ASP A 214 -18.74 -9.65 -8.27
CA ASP A 214 -19.28 -8.31 -8.01
C ASP A 214 -18.16 -7.30 -7.76
N ILE A 215 -17.03 -7.77 -7.20
CA ILE A 215 -15.78 -7.02 -7.02
C ILE A 215 -14.66 -7.78 -7.76
N LYS A 216 -13.86 -7.05 -8.54
CA LYS A 216 -12.73 -7.61 -9.31
C LYS A 216 -11.42 -6.93 -8.93
N PHE A 217 -10.36 -7.72 -8.76
CA PHE A 217 -9.00 -7.21 -8.59
C PHE A 217 -8.27 -7.12 -9.93
N VAL A 218 -7.57 -6.03 -10.12
CA VAL A 218 -6.66 -5.82 -11.26
C VAL A 218 -5.26 -5.50 -10.72
N PRO A 219 -4.26 -6.37 -10.95
CA PRO A 219 -4.37 -7.70 -11.59
C PRO A 219 -5.02 -8.74 -10.67
N LYS A 220 -5.66 -9.73 -11.28
CA LYS A 220 -6.46 -10.77 -10.59
C LYS A 220 -5.69 -11.54 -9.51
N GLN A 221 -4.39 -11.69 -9.64
CA GLN A 221 -3.56 -12.44 -8.68
C GLN A 221 -3.69 -11.95 -7.22
N TYR A 222 -4.08 -10.69 -6.99
CA TYR A 222 -4.28 -10.13 -5.65
C TYR A 222 -5.53 -10.64 -4.93
N GLU A 223 -6.46 -11.30 -5.64
CA GLU A 223 -7.57 -12.03 -5.02
C GLU A 223 -7.05 -13.10 -4.04
N ASN A 224 -5.94 -13.78 -4.37
CA ASN A 224 -5.36 -14.78 -3.50
C ASN A 224 -4.90 -14.20 -2.15
N MET A 225 -4.30 -13.01 -2.17
CA MET A 225 -3.91 -12.32 -0.94
C MET A 225 -5.13 -11.88 -0.12
N TYR A 226 -6.15 -11.36 -0.79
CA TYR A 226 -7.42 -11.00 -0.16
C TYR A 226 -8.08 -12.21 0.52
N PHE A 227 -8.22 -13.33 -0.19
CA PHE A 227 -8.82 -14.54 0.35
C PHE A 227 -8.01 -15.17 1.50
N ALA A 228 -6.68 -15.15 1.40
CA ALA A 228 -5.83 -15.64 2.48
C ALA A 228 -6.06 -14.90 3.80
N TRP A 229 -6.26 -13.58 3.76
CA TRP A 229 -6.56 -12.77 4.92
C TRP A 229 -8.00 -12.94 5.41
N MET A 230 -8.97 -12.96 4.49
CA MET A 230 -10.39 -12.92 4.82
C MET A 230 -10.94 -14.24 5.34
N ARG A 231 -10.36 -15.38 4.94
CA ARG A 231 -10.80 -16.71 5.39
C ARG A 231 -10.34 -17.06 6.79
N ASP A 232 -9.29 -16.40 7.28
CA ASP A 232 -8.73 -16.58 8.63
C ASP A 232 -8.69 -15.25 9.39
N VAL A 233 -9.68 -14.40 9.17
CA VAL A 233 -9.72 -13.06 9.76
C VAL A 233 -10.02 -13.16 11.26
N GLN A 234 -9.15 -12.54 12.06
CA GLN A 234 -9.33 -12.42 13.51
C GLN A 234 -10.21 -11.21 13.86
N ASP A 235 -10.83 -11.23 15.04
CA ASP A 235 -11.57 -10.08 15.55
C ASP A 235 -10.68 -8.84 15.63
N TRP A 236 -11.22 -7.72 15.21
CA TRP A 236 -10.47 -6.48 15.03
C TRP A 236 -10.57 -5.58 16.25
N CYS A 237 -9.48 -5.43 16.99
CA CYS A 237 -9.37 -4.42 18.04
C CYS A 237 -9.42 -3.02 17.42
N ILE A 238 -10.39 -2.21 17.81
CA ILE A 238 -10.61 -0.87 17.26
C ILE A 238 -10.30 0.27 18.23
N SER A 239 -9.97 -0.01 19.48
CA SER A 239 -9.57 0.98 20.47
C SER A 239 -8.07 1.24 20.46
N ARG A 240 -7.68 2.50 20.69
CA ARG A 240 -6.29 2.96 20.74
C ARG A 240 -6.11 3.92 21.91
N GLN A 241 -5.02 3.74 22.65
CA GLN A 241 -4.64 4.57 23.80
C GLN A 241 -3.81 5.76 23.30
N LEU A 242 -4.43 6.66 22.52
CA LEU A 242 -3.81 7.84 21.90
C LEU A 242 -4.48 9.10 22.42
N TRP A 243 -3.74 10.20 22.51
CA TRP A 243 -4.26 11.48 22.96
C TRP A 243 -5.07 12.22 21.89
N TRP A 244 -4.92 11.83 20.62
CA TRP A 244 -5.57 12.48 19.50
C TRP A 244 -6.26 11.45 18.59
N GLY A 245 -7.53 11.69 18.29
CA GLY A 245 -8.32 10.84 17.41
C GLY A 245 -9.81 10.99 17.68
N HIS A 246 -10.62 10.14 17.04
CA HIS A 246 -12.05 10.02 17.32
C HIS A 246 -12.24 9.26 18.63
N ARG A 247 -12.64 9.96 19.67
CA ARG A 247 -12.94 9.35 20.96
C ARG A 247 -14.09 8.36 20.82
N ILE A 248 -13.96 7.20 21.45
CA ILE A 248 -14.97 6.16 21.38
C ILE A 248 -16.28 6.67 22.01
N PRO A 249 -17.41 6.61 21.28
CA PRO A 249 -18.69 7.16 21.72
C PRO A 249 -19.41 6.20 22.67
N ALA A 250 -18.74 5.83 23.76
CA ALA A 250 -19.24 4.95 24.80
C ALA A 250 -19.09 5.58 26.19
N TRP A 251 -20.07 5.38 27.04
CA TRP A 251 -20.13 5.87 28.41
C TRP A 251 -20.33 4.72 29.36
N TYR A 252 -19.75 4.82 30.54
CA TYR A 252 -19.80 3.83 31.60
C TYR A 252 -20.39 4.46 32.85
N ASP A 253 -21.28 3.72 33.50
CA ASP A 253 -21.70 4.06 34.87
C ASP A 253 -20.80 3.39 35.92
N ASP A 254 -21.03 3.71 37.18
CA ASP A 254 -20.27 3.14 38.31
C ASP A 254 -20.53 1.64 38.53
N GLN A 255 -21.56 1.07 37.90
CA GLN A 255 -21.88 -0.36 37.94
C GLN A 255 -21.21 -1.14 36.80
N GLY A 256 -20.51 -0.44 35.87
CA GLY A 256 -19.85 -1.02 34.72
C GLY A 256 -20.76 -1.28 33.52
N ASN A 257 -21.99 -0.75 33.52
CA ASN A 257 -22.85 -0.80 32.35
C ASN A 257 -22.29 0.12 31.26
N VAL A 258 -22.45 -0.31 30.01
CA VAL A 258 -21.91 0.40 28.83
C VAL A 258 -23.06 0.93 27.99
N TYR A 259 -22.99 2.19 27.65
CA TYR A 259 -23.97 2.89 26.83
C TYR A 259 -23.26 3.53 25.62
N VAL A 260 -23.89 3.52 24.47
CA VAL A 260 -23.34 4.07 23.23
C VAL A 260 -24.23 5.19 22.73
N GLY A 261 -23.63 6.32 22.35
CA GLY A 261 -24.31 7.48 21.80
C GLY A 261 -23.31 8.56 21.39
N ARG A 262 -23.75 9.54 20.62
CA ARG A 262 -22.91 10.63 20.11
C ARG A 262 -22.42 11.58 21.22
N ASP A 263 -23.27 11.78 22.20
CA ASP A 263 -22.99 12.62 23.37
C ASP A 263 -23.72 12.08 24.61
N GLU A 264 -23.40 12.64 25.77
CA GLU A 264 -23.98 12.21 27.06
C GLU A 264 -25.47 12.45 27.12
N ASP A 265 -25.98 13.54 26.54
CA ASP A 265 -27.41 13.87 26.56
C ASP A 265 -28.22 12.86 25.75
N GLU A 266 -27.70 12.42 24.60
CA GLU A 266 -28.28 11.34 23.78
C GLU A 266 -28.31 10.03 24.57
N VAL A 267 -27.18 9.67 25.20
CA VAL A 267 -27.07 8.45 26.01
C VAL A 267 -28.10 8.44 27.15
N ARG A 268 -28.21 9.55 27.89
CA ARG A 268 -29.16 9.67 28.98
C ARG A 268 -30.61 9.55 28.51
N ARG A 269 -30.95 10.26 27.46
CA ARG A 269 -32.29 10.26 26.86
C ARG A 269 -32.69 8.88 26.36
N ASP A 270 -31.82 8.25 25.57
CA ASP A 270 -32.18 7.01 24.87
C ASP A 270 -32.18 5.79 25.78
N ASN A 271 -31.41 5.84 26.89
CA ASN A 271 -31.38 4.77 27.92
C ASN A 271 -32.14 5.12 29.18
N GLN A 272 -32.84 6.26 29.26
CA GLN A 272 -33.62 6.71 30.41
C GLN A 272 -32.79 6.79 31.71
N ILE A 273 -31.53 7.29 31.58
CA ILE A 273 -30.62 7.40 32.72
C ILE A 273 -30.85 8.73 33.42
N SER A 274 -31.05 8.65 34.74
CA SER A 274 -31.24 9.83 35.60
C SER A 274 -29.96 10.66 35.70
N ASP A 275 -30.12 11.99 35.91
CA ASP A 275 -29.02 12.94 36.03
C ASP A 275 -28.09 12.70 37.21
N ASP A 276 -28.57 11.99 38.25
CA ASP A 276 -27.80 11.61 39.44
C ASP A 276 -26.84 10.42 39.19
N VAL A 277 -27.00 9.69 38.09
CA VAL A 277 -26.06 8.64 37.71
C VAL A 277 -24.82 9.27 37.04
N ALA A 278 -23.66 9.05 37.63
CA ALA A 278 -22.40 9.49 37.02
C ALA A 278 -22.09 8.67 35.76
N LEU A 279 -21.82 9.35 34.65
CA LEU A 279 -21.37 8.74 33.42
C LEU A 279 -19.94 9.20 33.04
N ARG A 280 -19.11 8.27 32.65
CA ARG A 280 -17.73 8.52 32.20
C ARG A 280 -17.58 8.03 30.78
N GLN A 281 -17.20 8.92 29.86
CA GLN A 281 -16.90 8.54 28.48
C GLN A 281 -15.61 7.73 28.42
N ASP A 282 -15.54 6.77 27.53
CA ASP A 282 -14.33 6.03 27.19
C ASP A 282 -13.18 6.99 26.85
N GLU A 283 -11.98 6.72 27.39
CA GLU A 283 -10.80 7.56 27.16
C GLU A 283 -10.06 7.22 25.87
N ASP A 284 -10.29 6.02 25.33
CA ASP A 284 -9.67 5.55 24.11
C ASP A 284 -10.26 6.22 22.87
N VAL A 285 -9.49 6.19 21.79
CA VAL A 285 -9.91 6.67 20.48
C VAL A 285 -10.05 5.49 19.52
N LEU A 286 -10.84 5.66 18.47
CA LEU A 286 -10.99 4.67 17.41
C LEU A 286 -9.71 4.52 16.59
N ASP A 287 -9.42 3.30 16.16
CA ASP A 287 -8.42 3.00 15.15
C ASP A 287 -8.66 3.85 13.90
N THR A 288 -7.62 4.46 13.36
CA THR A 288 -7.67 5.22 12.10
C THR A 288 -8.33 4.42 10.97
N TRP A 289 -8.07 3.12 10.92
CA TRP A 289 -8.66 2.24 9.91
C TRP A 289 -10.16 2.02 10.09
N PHE A 290 -10.71 2.25 11.28
CA PHE A 290 -12.16 2.21 11.48
C PHE A 290 -12.85 3.34 10.72
N SER A 291 -12.41 4.57 10.92
CA SER A 291 -12.92 5.72 10.15
C SER A 291 -12.65 5.57 8.65
N SER A 292 -11.46 5.08 8.29
CA SER A 292 -11.08 4.83 6.88
C SER A 292 -11.97 3.78 6.21
N ALA A 293 -12.47 2.81 6.96
CA ALA A 293 -13.37 1.77 6.43
C ALA A 293 -14.78 2.31 6.10
N LEU A 294 -15.17 3.45 6.67
CA LEU A 294 -16.45 4.10 6.41
C LEU A 294 -16.40 5.09 5.25
N TRP A 295 -15.23 5.31 4.66
CA TRP A 295 -14.97 6.42 3.73
C TRP A 295 -15.87 6.39 2.50
N THR A 296 -16.13 5.23 1.92
CA THR A 296 -16.88 5.08 0.65
C THR A 296 -18.33 5.57 0.73
N PHE A 297 -18.90 5.69 1.89
CA PHE A 297 -20.27 6.15 2.10
C PHE A 297 -20.38 7.30 3.10
N GLY A 298 -19.54 7.33 4.15
CA GLY A 298 -19.58 8.38 5.17
C GLY A 298 -19.27 9.77 4.59
N THR A 299 -18.30 9.87 3.66
CA THR A 299 -17.96 11.14 2.99
C THR A 299 -19.03 11.62 2.01
N LEU A 300 -19.95 10.75 1.62
CA LEU A 300 -21.08 11.07 0.75
C LEU A 300 -22.35 11.45 1.53
N GLY A 301 -22.24 11.59 2.86
CA GLY A 301 -23.28 12.09 3.75
C GLY A 301 -24.14 11.04 4.42
N TRP A 302 -23.80 9.74 4.32
CA TRP A 302 -24.50 8.72 5.13
C TRP A 302 -24.40 9.06 6.64
N PRO A 303 -25.46 8.90 7.45
CA PRO A 303 -26.66 8.08 7.21
C PRO A 303 -27.80 8.78 6.45
N ASP A 304 -27.63 10.06 6.06
CA ASP A 304 -28.64 10.76 5.29
C ASP A 304 -28.68 10.24 3.83
N ASN A 305 -29.88 10.25 3.24
CA ASN A 305 -30.09 9.83 1.85
C ASN A 305 -29.78 10.98 0.86
N THR A 306 -28.50 11.35 0.75
CA THR A 306 -28.05 12.48 -0.05
C THR A 306 -28.02 12.17 -1.54
N GLU A 307 -28.03 13.21 -2.38
CA GLU A 307 -27.85 13.09 -3.83
C GLU A 307 -26.45 12.57 -4.19
N ALA A 308 -25.41 12.98 -3.42
CA ALA A 308 -24.05 12.50 -3.59
C ALA A 308 -23.95 10.98 -3.35
N LEU A 309 -24.59 10.47 -2.30
CA LEU A 309 -24.62 9.03 -2.02
C LEU A 309 -25.31 8.25 -3.15
N LYS A 310 -26.44 8.74 -3.66
CA LYS A 310 -27.17 8.09 -4.77
C LYS A 310 -26.37 8.08 -6.07
N THR A 311 -25.60 9.13 -6.31
CA THR A 311 -24.87 9.31 -7.58
C THR A 311 -23.54 8.54 -7.58
N PHE A 312 -22.78 8.58 -6.48
CA PHE A 312 -21.39 8.12 -6.44
C PHE A 312 -21.19 6.80 -5.69
N HIS A 313 -22.23 6.20 -5.12
CA HIS A 313 -22.14 4.90 -4.49
C HIS A 313 -23.03 3.87 -5.21
N PRO A 314 -22.50 2.65 -5.53
CA PRO A 314 -21.09 2.24 -5.40
C PRO A 314 -20.19 2.98 -6.39
N THR A 315 -18.91 3.15 -6.05
CA THR A 315 -17.91 3.70 -6.97
C THR A 315 -17.48 2.65 -7.99
N ASP A 316 -16.90 3.07 -9.13
CA ASP A 316 -16.51 2.13 -10.18
C ASP A 316 -15.13 1.52 -9.92
N VAL A 317 -14.13 2.35 -9.55
CA VAL A 317 -12.75 1.91 -9.36
C VAL A 317 -12.17 2.46 -8.07
N LEU A 318 -11.63 1.57 -7.24
CA LEU A 318 -10.73 1.90 -6.15
C LEU A 318 -9.28 1.68 -6.60
N VAL A 319 -8.42 2.67 -6.41
CA VAL A 319 -6.98 2.54 -6.63
C VAL A 319 -6.29 2.45 -5.28
N SER A 320 -5.50 1.40 -5.04
CA SER A 320 -4.82 1.19 -3.76
C SER A 320 -3.49 0.43 -3.93
N GLY A 321 -2.59 0.55 -2.94
CA GLY A 321 -1.42 -0.29 -2.82
C GLY A 321 -1.76 -1.67 -2.25
N PHE A 322 -1.01 -2.68 -2.65
CA PHE A 322 -1.23 -4.04 -2.17
C PHE A 322 -0.95 -4.22 -0.66
N ASP A 323 -0.13 -3.38 -0.08
CA ASP A 323 0.26 -3.42 1.34
C ASP A 323 -0.88 -3.02 2.30
N ILE A 324 -1.96 -2.44 1.77
CA ILE A 324 -3.15 -2.06 2.55
C ILE A 324 -4.44 -2.78 2.10
N ILE A 325 -4.33 -3.89 1.37
CA ILE A 325 -5.50 -4.71 0.99
C ILE A 325 -6.29 -5.10 2.24
N PHE A 326 -5.61 -5.63 3.26
CA PHE A 326 -6.26 -6.03 4.49
C PHE A 326 -6.71 -4.83 5.33
N PHE A 327 -5.81 -3.87 5.56
CA PHE A 327 -6.08 -2.77 6.47
C PHE A 327 -7.16 -1.80 5.99
N TRP A 328 -7.28 -1.61 4.68
CA TRP A 328 -8.22 -0.66 4.12
C TRP A 328 -9.26 -1.31 3.20
N VAL A 329 -8.84 -1.99 2.15
CA VAL A 329 -9.74 -2.52 1.11
C VAL A 329 -10.74 -3.50 1.69
N ALA A 330 -10.26 -4.52 2.40
CA ALA A 330 -11.10 -5.56 3.01
C ALA A 330 -12.07 -4.97 4.05
N ARG A 331 -11.59 -4.01 4.86
CA ARG A 331 -12.42 -3.35 5.87
C ARG A 331 -13.48 -2.45 5.25
N MET A 332 -13.18 -1.72 4.18
CA MET A 332 -14.20 -0.98 3.42
C MET A 332 -15.28 -1.92 2.88
N ILE A 333 -14.92 -3.07 2.32
CA ILE A 333 -15.88 -4.03 1.79
C ILE A 333 -16.80 -4.53 2.92
N MET A 334 -16.22 -5.00 4.03
CA MET A 334 -16.97 -5.50 5.19
C MET A 334 -17.94 -4.45 5.75
N MET A 335 -17.45 -3.23 6.00
CA MET A 335 -18.25 -2.18 6.61
C MET A 335 -19.34 -1.66 5.67
N THR A 336 -19.01 -1.44 4.38
CA THR A 336 -20.00 -1.00 3.41
C THR A 336 -21.10 -2.03 3.25
N MET A 337 -20.76 -3.30 3.06
CA MET A 337 -21.76 -4.36 2.89
C MET A 337 -22.60 -4.60 4.15
N HIS A 338 -22.08 -4.21 5.32
CA HIS A 338 -22.86 -4.25 6.58
C HIS A 338 -23.85 -3.09 6.66
N PHE A 339 -23.43 -1.86 6.40
CA PHE A 339 -24.24 -0.67 6.63
C PHE A 339 -25.11 -0.27 5.45
N ILE A 340 -24.65 -0.47 4.20
CA ILE A 340 -25.33 -0.02 3.00
C ILE A 340 -26.08 -1.18 2.36
N LYS A 341 -27.40 -1.03 2.30
CA LYS A 341 -28.32 -1.99 1.70
C LYS A 341 -29.12 -1.31 0.59
N ASP A 342 -29.50 -2.08 -0.42
CA ASP A 342 -30.48 -1.64 -1.41
C ASP A 342 -31.91 -1.63 -0.84
N GLU A 343 -32.88 -1.24 -1.67
CA GLU A 343 -34.29 -1.17 -1.28
C GLU A 343 -34.88 -2.53 -0.85
N ASN A 344 -34.26 -3.64 -1.23
CA ASN A 344 -34.64 -5.00 -0.88
C ASN A 344 -33.85 -5.54 0.32
N GLY A 345 -32.99 -4.73 0.94
CA GLY A 345 -32.14 -5.13 2.05
C GLY A 345 -30.90 -5.93 1.64
N LYS A 346 -30.57 -6.01 0.32
CA LYS A 346 -29.37 -6.68 -0.15
C LYS A 346 -28.13 -5.81 0.10
N PRO A 347 -27.02 -6.38 0.64
CA PRO A 347 -25.77 -5.67 0.80
C PRO A 347 -25.25 -5.10 -0.52
N GLN A 348 -24.79 -3.85 -0.51
CA GLN A 348 -24.16 -3.21 -1.66
C GLN A 348 -22.64 -3.25 -1.51
N VAL A 349 -21.94 -3.50 -2.62
CA VAL A 349 -20.47 -3.41 -2.67
C VAL A 349 -20.02 -1.95 -2.68
N PRO A 350 -18.85 -1.61 -2.09
CA PRO A 350 -18.36 -0.23 -2.10
C PRO A 350 -17.86 0.23 -3.47
N PHE A 351 -17.29 -0.69 -4.25
CA PHE A 351 -16.68 -0.46 -5.57
C PHE A 351 -16.70 -1.76 -6.38
N LYS A 352 -16.62 -1.63 -7.71
CA LYS A 352 -16.70 -2.77 -8.64
C LYS A 352 -15.33 -3.32 -9.00
N THR A 353 -14.33 -2.45 -9.13
CA THR A 353 -12.96 -2.82 -9.52
C THR A 353 -11.95 -2.28 -8.52
N ILE A 354 -10.97 -3.08 -8.17
CA ILE A 354 -9.84 -2.69 -7.32
C ILE A 354 -8.57 -2.75 -8.17
N TYR A 355 -8.03 -1.58 -8.50
CA TYR A 355 -6.77 -1.48 -9.21
C TYR A 355 -5.60 -1.42 -8.21
N MET A 356 -4.75 -2.45 -8.23
CA MET A 356 -3.60 -2.56 -7.34
C MET A 356 -2.35 -1.92 -7.95
N THR A 357 -1.83 -0.90 -7.28
CA THR A 357 -0.59 -0.24 -7.66
C THR A 357 0.61 -0.89 -6.99
N GLY A 358 1.78 -0.79 -7.64
CA GLY A 358 3.05 -0.99 -6.98
C GLY A 358 3.43 0.18 -6.07
N LEU A 359 4.33 -0.05 -5.13
CA LEU A 359 4.92 1.01 -4.30
C LEU A 359 6.07 1.68 -5.05
N ILE A 360 6.16 3.00 -4.92
CA ILE A 360 7.33 3.76 -5.42
C ILE A 360 8.45 3.64 -4.39
N ARG A 361 9.58 3.12 -4.84
CA ARG A 361 10.81 2.95 -4.07
C ARG A 361 11.88 3.93 -4.55
N ASP A 362 12.88 4.18 -3.74
CA ASP A 362 14.02 4.97 -4.17
C ASP A 362 14.85 4.23 -5.26
N GLU A 363 15.86 4.89 -5.79
CA GLU A 363 16.73 4.34 -6.87
C GLU A 363 17.44 3.03 -6.47
N SER A 364 17.64 2.80 -5.17
CA SER A 364 18.22 1.57 -4.64
C SER A 364 17.21 0.44 -4.42
N GLY A 365 15.91 0.69 -4.65
CA GLY A 365 14.83 -0.22 -4.38
C GLY A 365 14.36 -0.25 -2.91
N ALA A 366 14.84 0.67 -2.07
CA ALA A 366 14.41 0.77 -0.68
C ALA A 366 13.07 1.51 -0.55
N LYS A 367 12.23 1.08 0.41
CA LYS A 367 10.98 1.79 0.74
C LYS A 367 11.32 3.20 1.23
N MET A 368 10.67 4.20 0.63
CA MET A 368 10.83 5.60 1.04
C MET A 368 10.17 5.86 2.38
N SER A 369 10.87 6.55 3.28
CA SER A 369 10.32 7.01 4.56
C SER A 369 11.05 8.26 5.06
N LYS A 370 10.36 9.11 5.81
CA LYS A 370 10.95 10.30 6.44
C LYS A 370 12.10 9.93 7.37
N SER A 371 11.99 8.82 8.11
CA SER A 371 13.02 8.35 9.03
C SER A 371 14.31 7.90 8.35
N LYS A 372 14.23 7.47 7.08
CA LYS A 372 15.40 7.10 6.26
C LYS A 372 15.97 8.28 5.47
N GLY A 373 15.25 9.41 5.40
CA GLY A 373 15.65 10.59 4.65
C GLY A 373 15.76 10.37 3.13
N ASN A 374 15.08 9.36 2.59
CA ASN A 374 15.12 9.01 1.16
C ASN A 374 13.81 9.35 0.42
N VAL A 375 12.95 10.15 1.01
CA VAL A 375 11.71 10.59 0.37
C VAL A 375 12.02 11.55 -0.75
N LEU A 376 11.37 11.33 -1.91
CA LEU A 376 11.32 12.27 -3.03
C LEU A 376 9.94 12.92 -3.02
N ASP A 377 9.89 14.24 -2.83
CA ASP A 377 8.65 15.00 -2.90
C ASP A 377 8.29 15.27 -4.36
N PRO A 378 7.08 14.95 -4.82
CA PRO A 378 6.62 15.28 -6.17
C PRO A 378 6.79 16.76 -6.54
N LEU A 379 6.56 17.68 -5.61
CA LEU A 379 6.72 19.12 -5.84
C LEU A 379 8.17 19.50 -6.14
N ASP A 380 9.13 18.88 -5.46
CA ASP A 380 10.55 19.12 -5.74
C ASP A 380 10.97 18.65 -7.14
N MET A 381 10.29 17.63 -7.67
CA MET A 381 10.51 17.15 -9.04
C MET A 381 9.82 18.03 -10.09
N ILE A 382 8.67 18.62 -9.74
CA ILE A 382 7.90 19.52 -10.62
C ILE A 382 8.59 20.89 -10.73
N ASP A 383 8.88 21.49 -9.59
CA ASP A 383 9.31 22.90 -9.50
C ASP A 383 10.84 23.06 -9.40
N GLY A 384 11.53 21.97 -9.09
CA GLY A 384 12.94 21.95 -8.78
C GLY A 384 13.24 22.34 -7.34
N ILE A 385 14.39 21.93 -6.82
CA ILE A 385 14.88 22.29 -5.50
C ILE A 385 16.42 22.35 -5.46
N GLY A 386 16.99 23.36 -4.83
CA GLY A 386 18.43 23.46 -4.61
C GLY A 386 18.94 22.41 -3.62
N ILE A 387 20.23 22.07 -3.71
CA ILE A 387 20.80 20.99 -2.88
C ILE A 387 20.70 21.27 -1.38
N ASP A 388 20.92 22.50 -0.95
CA ASP A 388 20.90 22.85 0.48
C ASP A 388 19.48 22.73 1.06
N ASP A 389 18.47 23.19 0.32
CA ASP A 389 17.07 23.05 0.71
C ASP A 389 16.60 21.59 0.71
N LEU A 390 17.06 20.79 -0.26
CA LEU A 390 16.79 19.36 -0.31
C LEU A 390 17.40 18.63 0.90
N VAL A 391 18.63 18.96 1.27
CA VAL A 391 19.28 18.43 2.48
C VAL A 391 18.51 18.84 3.74
N ALA A 392 18.15 20.12 3.87
CA ALA A 392 17.37 20.61 5.01
C ALA A 392 16.02 19.88 5.13
N LYS A 393 15.33 19.68 4.00
CA LYS A 393 14.05 18.95 3.95
C LYS A 393 14.17 17.49 4.37
N ARG A 394 15.24 16.80 3.95
CA ARG A 394 15.48 15.38 4.25
C ARG A 394 16.02 15.12 5.65
N THR A 395 16.70 16.08 6.25
CA THR A 395 17.29 15.99 7.60
C THR A 395 16.49 16.70 8.67
N GLY A 396 15.50 17.52 8.28
CA GLY A 396 14.63 18.25 9.20
C GLY A 396 13.65 17.32 9.92
N ASN A 397 13.38 17.60 11.20
CA ASN A 397 12.40 16.90 12.05
C ASN A 397 12.58 15.38 12.10
N MET A 398 13.83 14.90 12.08
CA MET A 398 14.13 13.48 12.15
C MET A 398 13.93 12.93 13.56
N MET A 399 13.28 11.78 13.67
CA MET A 399 13.16 11.05 14.94
C MET A 399 14.50 10.52 15.47
N GLN A 400 15.49 10.33 14.59
CA GLN A 400 16.84 9.90 14.94
C GLN A 400 17.89 10.90 14.42
N PRO A 401 18.19 11.99 15.16
CA PRO A 401 19.11 13.04 14.71
C PRO A 401 20.52 12.53 14.35
N LYS A 402 20.95 11.42 14.93
CA LYS A 402 22.26 10.78 14.65
C LYS A 402 22.44 10.32 13.20
N LEU A 403 21.34 10.19 12.44
CA LEU A 403 21.40 9.78 11.04
C LEU A 403 21.53 10.97 10.08
N ALA A 404 21.37 12.21 10.54
CA ALA A 404 21.34 13.40 9.70
C ALA A 404 22.60 13.55 8.84
N GLU A 405 23.79 13.42 9.42
CA GLU A 405 25.07 13.53 8.69
C GLU A 405 25.20 12.48 7.56
N LYS A 406 24.79 11.25 7.84
CA LYS A 406 24.80 10.18 6.83
C LYS A 406 23.84 10.48 5.68
N ILE A 407 22.65 10.99 5.99
CA ILE A 407 21.62 11.33 4.99
C ILE A 407 22.07 12.54 4.16
N GLU A 408 22.64 13.58 4.79
CA GLU A 408 23.20 14.72 4.07
C GLU A 408 24.25 14.29 3.07
N LYS A 409 25.24 13.50 3.51
CA LYS A 409 26.30 13.00 2.63
C LYS A 409 25.77 12.18 1.46
N ALA A 410 24.80 11.32 1.71
CA ALA A 410 24.15 10.53 0.66
C ALA A 410 23.36 11.42 -0.32
N THR A 411 22.61 12.40 0.19
CA THR A 411 21.83 13.34 -0.63
C THR A 411 22.73 14.16 -1.54
N ARG A 412 23.80 14.76 -1.01
CA ARG A 412 24.77 15.54 -1.80
C ARG A 412 25.50 14.70 -2.84
N LYS A 413 25.71 13.42 -2.59
CA LYS A 413 26.31 12.50 -3.56
C LYS A 413 25.35 12.15 -4.71
N THR A 414 24.06 11.97 -4.40
CA THR A 414 23.05 11.56 -5.40
C THR A 414 22.55 12.76 -6.21
N PHE A 415 22.44 13.94 -5.59
CA PHE A 415 21.88 15.16 -6.18
C PHE A 415 22.87 16.31 -6.04
N GLU A 416 23.98 16.29 -6.78
CA GLU A 416 25.07 17.27 -6.64
C GLU A 416 24.62 18.73 -6.71
N ASN A 417 23.65 19.06 -7.59
CA ASN A 417 23.12 20.39 -7.79
C ASN A 417 21.66 20.55 -7.33
N GLY A 418 21.12 19.54 -6.62
CA GLY A 418 19.68 19.47 -6.31
C GLY A 418 18.89 18.76 -7.42
N ILE A 419 17.60 19.07 -7.52
CA ILE A 419 16.70 18.51 -8.54
C ILE A 419 16.26 19.65 -9.46
N GLU A 420 16.47 19.50 -10.77
CA GLU A 420 15.97 20.45 -11.77
C GLU A 420 14.45 20.37 -11.89
N ALA A 421 13.80 21.47 -12.28
CA ALA A 421 12.38 21.49 -12.61
C ALA A 421 12.08 20.65 -13.84
N HIS A 422 11.15 19.71 -13.72
CA HIS A 422 10.74 18.84 -14.82
C HIS A 422 9.31 19.12 -15.32
N GLY A 423 8.50 19.76 -14.49
CA GLY A 423 7.10 20.06 -14.77
C GLY A 423 6.14 18.89 -14.47
N THR A 424 4.88 19.23 -14.26
CA THR A 424 3.84 18.29 -13.82
C THR A 424 3.57 17.21 -14.86
N ASP A 425 3.51 17.56 -16.15
CA ASP A 425 3.18 16.61 -17.22
C ASP A 425 4.29 15.56 -17.41
N ALA A 426 5.56 15.93 -17.27
CA ALA A 426 6.66 14.98 -17.31
C ALA A 426 6.56 13.96 -16.15
N LEU A 427 6.23 14.42 -14.94
CA LEU A 427 6.04 13.54 -13.80
C LEU A 427 4.85 12.60 -13.99
N ARG A 428 3.71 13.13 -14.45
CA ARG A 428 2.51 12.34 -14.74
C ARG A 428 2.77 11.26 -15.79
N PHE A 429 3.44 11.64 -16.89
CA PHE A 429 3.81 10.67 -17.94
C PHE A 429 4.75 9.59 -17.41
N THR A 430 5.74 9.98 -16.60
CA THR A 430 6.67 9.03 -15.95
C THR A 430 5.92 8.02 -15.11
N LEU A 431 5.01 8.47 -14.25
CA LEU A 431 4.22 7.60 -13.38
C LEU A 431 3.32 6.67 -14.20
N ALA A 432 2.64 7.17 -15.23
CA ALA A 432 1.82 6.35 -16.12
C ALA A 432 2.66 5.28 -16.83
N ALA A 433 3.81 5.66 -17.40
CA ALA A 433 4.69 4.74 -18.11
C ALA A 433 5.35 3.68 -17.23
N LEU A 434 5.48 3.94 -15.93
CA LEU A 434 6.02 2.99 -14.94
C LEU A 434 4.93 2.16 -14.25
N ALA A 435 3.66 2.51 -14.39
CA ALA A 435 2.53 1.83 -13.77
C ALA A 435 2.25 0.46 -14.44
N SER A 436 3.24 -0.42 -14.39
CA SER A 436 3.06 -1.82 -14.78
C SER A 436 2.28 -2.58 -13.70
N THR A 437 1.58 -3.64 -14.08
CA THR A 437 0.66 -4.37 -13.21
C THR A 437 1.33 -4.92 -11.95
N GLY A 438 1.09 -4.28 -10.80
CA GLY A 438 1.35 -4.81 -9.47
C GLY A 438 2.81 -4.97 -9.05
N ARG A 439 3.77 -4.39 -9.76
CA ARG A 439 5.19 -4.40 -9.38
C ARG A 439 5.58 -3.10 -8.71
N ASP A 440 6.47 -3.19 -7.73
CA ASP A 440 7.11 -2.02 -7.15
C ASP A 440 7.91 -1.26 -8.21
N ILE A 441 7.87 0.07 -8.11
CA ILE A 441 8.49 0.98 -9.06
C ILE A 441 9.76 1.53 -8.42
N ASN A 442 10.93 1.15 -8.93
CA ASN A 442 12.16 1.83 -8.57
C ASN A 442 12.22 3.16 -9.33
N TRP A 443 12.33 4.26 -8.60
CA TRP A 443 12.35 5.58 -9.18
C TRP A 443 13.62 5.80 -10.01
N ASP A 444 13.47 6.41 -11.20
CA ASP A 444 14.56 6.72 -12.11
C ASP A 444 14.44 8.16 -12.62
N MET A 445 15.32 9.05 -12.14
CA MET A 445 15.36 10.46 -12.55
C MET A 445 15.64 10.65 -14.04
N LYS A 446 16.37 9.74 -14.67
CA LYS A 446 16.66 9.83 -16.13
C LYS A 446 15.40 9.62 -16.96
N ARG A 447 14.48 8.78 -16.51
CA ARG A 447 13.18 8.63 -17.18
C ARG A 447 12.35 9.90 -17.06
N LEU A 448 12.35 10.53 -15.90
CA LEU A 448 11.65 11.80 -15.71
C LEU A 448 12.19 12.88 -16.66
N GLU A 449 13.51 13.00 -16.78
CA GLU A 449 14.15 13.89 -17.74
C GLU A 449 13.78 13.54 -19.21
N GLY A 450 13.76 12.26 -19.56
CA GLY A 450 13.35 11.78 -20.87
C GLY A 450 11.92 12.21 -21.23
N TYR A 451 10.99 12.15 -20.29
CA TYR A 451 9.61 12.58 -20.53
C TYR A 451 9.42 14.11 -20.49
N ARG A 452 10.27 14.86 -19.76
CA ARG A 452 10.38 16.32 -19.96
C ARG A 452 10.76 16.65 -21.40
N ASN A 453 11.75 15.96 -21.96
CA ASN A 453 12.18 16.12 -23.35
C ASN A 453 11.07 15.72 -24.35
N PHE A 454 10.27 14.71 -24.02
CA PHE A 454 9.09 14.35 -24.80
C PHE A 454 8.05 15.50 -24.83
N CYS A 455 7.73 16.09 -23.69
CA CYS A 455 6.83 17.25 -23.64
C CYS A 455 7.39 18.44 -24.46
N ASN A 456 8.68 18.71 -24.35
CA ASN A 456 9.35 19.75 -25.16
C ASN A 456 9.28 19.45 -26.67
N LYS A 457 9.40 18.19 -27.05
CA LYS A 457 9.29 17.78 -28.47
C LYS A 457 7.85 17.98 -28.98
N LEU A 458 6.84 17.61 -28.21
CA LEU A 458 5.43 17.86 -28.55
C LEU A 458 5.16 19.37 -28.70
N TRP A 459 5.66 20.20 -27.78
CA TRP A 459 5.54 21.65 -27.87
C TRP A 459 6.14 22.21 -29.16
N ASN A 460 7.37 21.80 -29.49
CA ASN A 460 8.05 22.27 -30.70
C ASN A 460 7.37 21.77 -31.99
N ALA A 461 6.88 20.53 -31.99
CA ALA A 461 6.10 19.97 -33.08
C ALA A 461 4.80 20.78 -33.31
N SER A 462 4.11 21.12 -32.22
CA SER A 462 2.89 21.93 -32.28
C SER A 462 3.17 23.35 -32.81
N ARG A 463 4.28 23.95 -32.43
CA ARG A 463 4.71 25.23 -33.00
C ARG A 463 4.95 25.13 -34.52
N TYR A 464 5.60 24.06 -34.96
CA TYR A 464 5.80 23.83 -36.41
C TYR A 464 4.44 23.72 -37.13
N VAL A 465 3.49 22.99 -36.59
CA VAL A 465 2.14 22.86 -37.18
C VAL A 465 1.47 24.24 -37.24
N LEU A 466 1.44 25.00 -36.15
CA LEU A 466 0.81 26.33 -36.11
C LEU A 466 1.46 27.30 -37.11
N MET A 467 2.77 27.33 -37.21
CA MET A 467 3.49 28.17 -38.21
C MET A 467 3.12 27.86 -39.66
N ASN A 468 2.70 26.63 -39.95
CA ASN A 468 2.29 26.21 -41.29
C ASN A 468 0.79 26.21 -41.55
N THR A 469 -0.04 26.44 -40.50
CA THR A 469 -1.51 26.40 -40.58
C THR A 469 -2.19 27.71 -40.20
N GLU A 470 -1.61 28.47 -39.26
CA GLU A 470 -2.15 29.78 -38.85
C GLU A 470 -2.15 30.75 -40.03
N ALA A 471 -3.26 31.42 -40.26
CA ALA A 471 -3.48 32.32 -41.38
C ALA A 471 -3.28 31.69 -42.79
N GLN A 472 -3.33 30.37 -42.88
CA GLN A 472 -3.23 29.61 -44.15
C GLN A 472 -4.58 28.94 -44.46
N ASP A 473 -4.75 28.59 -45.74
CA ASP A 473 -5.88 27.78 -46.15
C ASP A 473 -5.67 26.30 -45.77
N CYS A 474 -6.40 25.86 -44.78
CA CYS A 474 -6.39 24.48 -44.26
C CYS A 474 -7.63 23.67 -44.75
N GLY A 475 -8.34 24.15 -45.76
CA GLY A 475 -9.51 23.45 -46.30
C GLY A 475 -10.73 23.44 -45.38
N MET A 476 -10.75 24.21 -44.32
CA MET A 476 -11.87 24.26 -43.35
C MET A 476 -13.12 24.92 -43.95
N ASN A 477 -12.97 25.75 -44.98
CA ASN A 477 -14.05 26.41 -45.73
C ASN A 477 -14.37 25.70 -47.04
N GLY A 478 -13.88 24.49 -47.26
CA GLY A 478 -13.98 23.73 -48.49
C GLY A 478 -12.83 24.00 -49.43
N GLY A 479 -12.93 23.53 -50.69
CA GLY A 479 -11.90 23.58 -51.70
C GLY A 479 -11.40 22.17 -52.07
N GLU A 480 -10.77 22.06 -53.23
CA GLU A 480 -10.18 20.80 -53.67
C GLU A 480 -9.00 20.40 -52.76
N MET A 481 -9.01 19.15 -52.30
CA MET A 481 -7.95 18.58 -51.45
C MET A 481 -7.38 17.31 -52.11
N THR A 482 -6.08 17.25 -52.24
CA THR A 482 -5.34 16.08 -52.75
C THR A 482 -4.43 15.56 -51.66
N PHE A 483 -4.88 14.56 -50.92
CA PHE A 483 -4.12 13.95 -49.80
C PHE A 483 -2.96 13.11 -50.32
N SER A 484 -1.77 13.34 -49.78
CA SER A 484 -0.59 12.53 -50.07
C SER A 484 -0.66 11.16 -49.36
N ASN A 485 0.20 10.21 -49.79
CA ASN A 485 0.35 8.95 -49.06
C ASN A 485 0.81 9.19 -47.61
N ALA A 486 1.61 10.23 -47.34
CA ALA A 486 2.02 10.59 -45.98
C ALA A 486 0.82 11.06 -45.11
N ASP A 487 -0.09 11.86 -45.69
CA ASP A 487 -1.30 12.32 -44.99
C ASP A 487 -2.22 11.14 -44.63
N GLN A 488 -2.44 10.23 -45.58
CA GLN A 488 -3.27 9.04 -45.37
C GLN A 488 -2.62 8.04 -44.41
N TRP A 489 -1.28 7.92 -44.45
CA TRP A 489 -0.50 7.09 -43.55
C TRP A 489 -0.60 7.57 -42.09
N ILE A 490 -0.38 8.86 -41.83
CA ILE A 490 -0.39 9.37 -40.47
C ILE A 490 -1.80 9.30 -39.86
N GLU A 491 -2.85 9.50 -40.64
CA GLU A 491 -4.22 9.30 -40.20
C GLU A 491 -4.46 7.82 -39.83
N SER A 492 -3.98 6.87 -40.66
CA SER A 492 -4.06 5.44 -40.37
C SER A 492 -3.29 5.07 -39.09
N GLN A 493 -2.10 5.65 -38.87
CA GLN A 493 -1.32 5.44 -37.66
C GLN A 493 -2.03 6.01 -36.43
N PHE A 494 -2.67 7.17 -36.57
CA PHE A 494 -3.47 7.75 -35.50
C PHE A 494 -4.67 6.84 -35.13
N GLN A 495 -5.36 6.28 -36.11
CA GLN A 495 -6.47 5.37 -35.88
C GLN A 495 -6.02 4.13 -35.08
N GLN A 496 -4.86 3.56 -35.43
CA GLN A 496 -4.29 2.45 -34.70
C GLN A 496 -3.90 2.85 -33.25
N ALA A 497 -3.26 4.02 -33.10
CA ALA A 497 -2.90 4.55 -31.78
C ALA A 497 -4.15 4.79 -30.90
N ALA A 498 -5.23 5.37 -31.44
CA ALA A 498 -6.46 5.57 -30.70
C ALA A 498 -7.09 4.24 -30.26
N LYS A 499 -7.11 3.24 -31.15
CA LYS A 499 -7.59 1.89 -30.81
C LYS A 499 -6.79 1.24 -29.68
N ASP A 500 -5.48 1.25 -29.79
CA ASP A 500 -4.60 0.58 -28.84
C ASP A 500 -4.60 1.32 -27.48
N PHE A 501 -4.59 2.65 -27.50
CA PHE A 501 -4.68 3.47 -26.28
C PHE A 501 -5.96 3.16 -25.50
N ASN A 502 -7.14 3.20 -26.16
CA ASN A 502 -8.41 2.89 -25.53
C ASN A 502 -8.44 1.45 -25.00
N THR A 503 -7.96 0.48 -25.79
CA THR A 503 -7.87 -0.92 -25.37
C THR A 503 -7.00 -1.08 -24.12
N HIS A 504 -5.88 -0.39 -24.05
CA HIS A 504 -4.99 -0.45 -22.88
C HIS A 504 -5.60 0.24 -21.66
N LEU A 505 -6.30 1.36 -21.82
CA LEU A 505 -7.03 2.00 -20.71
C LEU A 505 -8.12 1.10 -20.16
N ASP A 506 -8.94 0.48 -21.02
CA ASP A 506 -10.00 -0.43 -20.61
C ASP A 506 -9.48 -1.65 -19.84
N ASN A 507 -8.25 -2.05 -20.15
CA ASN A 507 -7.56 -3.15 -19.47
C ASN A 507 -6.65 -2.69 -18.31
N TYR A 508 -6.74 -1.44 -17.89
CA TYR A 508 -5.91 -0.87 -16.81
C TYR A 508 -4.39 -0.97 -17.05
N ARG A 509 -3.97 -0.95 -18.32
CA ARG A 509 -2.57 -0.99 -18.72
C ARG A 509 -2.07 0.41 -19.06
N LEU A 510 -1.93 1.25 -18.01
CA LEU A 510 -1.47 2.64 -18.15
C LEU A 510 -0.08 2.74 -18.77
N ASP A 511 0.80 1.78 -18.45
CA ASP A 511 2.14 1.65 -19.02
C ASP A 511 2.10 1.49 -20.55
N MET A 512 1.24 0.63 -21.04
CA MET A 512 1.08 0.39 -22.47
C MET A 512 0.40 1.57 -23.16
N ALA A 513 -0.62 2.17 -22.53
CA ALA A 513 -1.27 3.36 -23.07
C ALA A 513 -0.29 4.53 -23.21
N ALA A 514 0.55 4.78 -22.21
CA ALA A 514 1.63 5.78 -22.31
C ALA A 514 2.63 5.43 -23.40
N GLY A 515 2.98 4.16 -23.57
CA GLY A 515 3.84 3.67 -24.64
C GLY A 515 3.29 3.96 -26.04
N VAL A 516 2.00 3.75 -26.26
CA VAL A 516 1.31 4.08 -27.52
C VAL A 516 1.40 5.57 -27.83
N LEU A 517 1.15 6.45 -26.84
CA LEU A 517 1.29 7.90 -27.02
C LEU A 517 2.70 8.30 -27.39
N TYR A 518 3.69 7.72 -26.70
CA TYR A 518 5.10 8.01 -26.97
C TYR A 518 5.48 7.61 -28.38
N GLU A 519 5.17 6.38 -28.79
CA GLU A 519 5.47 5.83 -30.12
C GLU A 519 4.82 6.66 -31.22
N PHE A 520 3.53 6.96 -31.09
CA PHE A 520 2.82 7.74 -32.11
C PHE A 520 3.36 9.18 -32.20
N ILE A 521 3.44 9.91 -31.08
CA ILE A 521 3.82 11.33 -31.06
C ILE A 521 5.28 11.50 -31.44
N TRP A 522 6.18 10.74 -30.80
CA TRP A 522 7.62 10.92 -31.03
C TRP A 522 8.06 10.35 -32.36
N HIS A 523 7.75 9.07 -32.62
CA HIS A 523 8.31 8.35 -33.74
C HIS A 523 7.50 8.47 -35.02
N GLN A 524 6.17 8.48 -34.97
CA GLN A 524 5.38 8.58 -36.20
C GLN A 524 5.12 10.03 -36.58
N PHE A 525 4.59 10.83 -35.68
CA PHE A 525 4.22 12.21 -35.96
C PHE A 525 5.46 13.12 -36.11
N CYS A 526 6.31 13.20 -35.07
CA CYS A 526 7.43 14.13 -35.06
C CYS A 526 8.60 13.72 -35.97
N ASP A 527 9.05 12.45 -35.89
CA ASP A 527 10.28 12.04 -36.61
C ASP A 527 10.04 11.81 -38.10
N TRP A 528 8.82 11.43 -38.49
CA TRP A 528 8.52 11.12 -39.89
C TRP A 528 7.51 12.05 -40.52
N TYR A 529 6.29 12.16 -39.97
CA TYR A 529 5.23 12.89 -40.67
C TYR A 529 5.58 14.35 -40.91
N LEU A 530 6.05 15.07 -39.87
CA LEU A 530 6.44 16.48 -40.02
C LEU A 530 7.54 16.66 -41.11
N GLU A 531 8.48 15.75 -41.23
CA GLU A 531 9.53 15.81 -42.26
C GLU A 531 8.95 15.53 -43.65
N LEU A 532 8.04 14.56 -43.77
CA LEU A 532 7.42 14.22 -45.06
C LEU A 532 6.47 15.32 -45.57
N THR A 533 5.96 16.18 -44.69
CA THR A 533 5.12 17.34 -45.11
C THR A 533 5.92 18.47 -45.75
N LYS A 534 7.21 18.64 -45.42
CA LYS A 534 8.01 19.79 -45.88
C LYS A 534 8.07 19.94 -47.40
N PRO A 535 8.38 18.90 -48.19
CA PRO A 535 8.40 19.01 -49.64
C PRO A 535 7.03 19.42 -50.22
N ILE A 536 5.94 18.93 -49.65
CA ILE A 536 4.57 19.22 -50.11
C ILE A 536 4.22 20.68 -49.81
N LEU A 537 4.49 21.14 -48.60
CA LEU A 537 4.23 22.53 -48.21
C LEU A 537 5.05 23.56 -48.99
N TRP A 538 6.24 23.19 -49.46
CA TRP A 538 7.13 24.09 -50.20
C TRP A 538 6.93 24.05 -51.70
N LYS A 539 6.56 22.91 -52.31
CA LYS A 539 6.54 22.68 -53.75
C LYS A 539 5.22 22.12 -54.29
N GLY A 540 4.32 21.70 -53.42
CA GLY A 540 3.02 21.17 -53.83
C GLY A 540 2.13 22.24 -54.42
N ASN A 541 1.12 21.84 -55.17
CA ASN A 541 0.06 22.73 -55.64
C ASN A 541 -0.92 23.08 -54.50
N ASP A 542 -1.82 24.03 -54.72
CA ASP A 542 -2.77 24.53 -53.71
C ASP A 542 -3.63 23.41 -53.09
N ALA A 543 -4.08 22.44 -53.87
CA ALA A 543 -4.92 21.32 -53.40
C ALA A 543 -4.10 20.36 -52.49
N GLN A 544 -2.84 20.12 -52.84
CA GLN A 544 -1.92 19.29 -52.04
C GLN A 544 -1.55 20.00 -50.71
N GLN A 545 -1.16 21.28 -50.80
CA GLN A 545 -0.80 22.06 -49.59
C GLN A 545 -1.97 22.20 -48.66
N ARG A 546 -3.19 22.42 -49.17
CA ARG A 546 -4.41 22.51 -48.40
C ARG A 546 -4.73 21.21 -47.66
N ALA A 547 -4.62 20.07 -48.38
CA ALA A 547 -4.86 18.75 -47.78
C ALA A 547 -3.83 18.42 -46.69
N THR A 548 -2.56 18.72 -46.89
CA THR A 548 -1.50 18.48 -45.88
C THR A 548 -1.68 19.39 -44.66
N ARG A 549 -2.06 20.66 -44.81
CA ARG A 549 -2.36 21.56 -43.69
C ARG A 549 -3.59 21.08 -42.92
N TYR A 550 -4.63 20.61 -43.62
CA TYR A 550 -5.80 19.99 -42.98
C TYR A 550 -5.41 18.83 -42.11
N THR A 551 -4.59 17.90 -42.64
CA THR A 551 -4.15 16.72 -41.89
C THR A 551 -3.27 17.09 -40.71
N LEU A 552 -2.33 18.03 -40.88
CA LEU A 552 -1.46 18.53 -39.78
C LEU A 552 -2.27 19.01 -38.60
N ILE A 553 -3.26 19.87 -38.83
CA ILE A 553 -4.01 20.50 -37.74
C ILE A 553 -5.03 19.55 -37.12
N THR A 554 -5.71 18.72 -37.94
CA THR A 554 -6.73 17.80 -37.45
C THR A 554 -6.13 16.60 -36.70
N VAL A 555 -5.01 16.06 -37.17
CA VAL A 555 -4.30 14.99 -36.47
C VAL A 555 -3.69 15.51 -35.17
N LEU A 556 -3.12 16.73 -35.17
CA LEU A 556 -2.62 17.33 -33.93
C LEU A 556 -3.75 17.51 -32.91
N GLU A 557 -4.88 18.07 -33.32
CA GLU A 557 -6.04 18.29 -32.43
C GLU A 557 -6.51 16.98 -31.80
N LYS A 558 -6.72 15.92 -32.59
CA LYS A 558 -7.10 14.60 -32.11
C LYS A 558 -6.02 13.98 -31.19
N THR A 559 -4.74 14.19 -31.51
CA THR A 559 -3.62 13.70 -30.70
C THR A 559 -3.59 14.35 -29.32
N LEU A 560 -3.84 15.66 -29.25
CA LEU A 560 -3.94 16.38 -27.98
C LEU A 560 -5.08 15.82 -27.10
N ARG A 561 -6.23 15.53 -27.67
CA ARG A 561 -7.34 14.89 -26.94
C ARG A 561 -6.96 13.50 -26.45
N LEU A 562 -6.31 12.69 -27.29
CA LEU A 562 -5.90 11.34 -26.91
C LEU A 562 -4.87 11.36 -25.76
N ALA A 563 -3.96 12.34 -25.77
CA ALA A 563 -2.90 12.46 -24.76
C ALA A 563 -3.35 13.18 -23.47
N HIS A 564 -4.46 13.92 -23.52
CA HIS A 564 -4.91 14.78 -22.41
C HIS A 564 -5.09 14.06 -21.08
N PRO A 565 -5.62 12.84 -20.99
CA PRO A 565 -5.73 12.12 -19.71
C PRO A 565 -4.38 11.91 -19.00
N VAL A 566 -3.27 11.86 -19.75
CA VAL A 566 -1.92 11.62 -19.22
C VAL A 566 -1.18 12.94 -18.95
N ILE A 567 -1.19 13.87 -19.92
CA ILE A 567 -0.45 15.14 -19.89
C ILE A 567 -1.37 16.35 -20.09
N PRO A 568 -2.23 16.64 -19.09
CA PRO A 568 -3.35 17.58 -19.25
C PRO A 568 -2.92 19.03 -19.47
N TYR A 569 -1.81 19.49 -18.90
CA TYR A 569 -1.48 20.92 -18.92
C TYR A 569 -0.93 21.37 -20.28
N ILE A 570 0.02 20.62 -20.81
CA ILE A 570 0.59 20.95 -22.13
C ILE A 570 -0.41 20.77 -23.25
N THR A 571 -1.26 19.73 -23.17
CA THR A 571 -2.28 19.48 -24.18
C THR A 571 -3.37 20.56 -24.17
N GLU A 572 -3.81 21.01 -23.00
CA GLU A 572 -4.75 22.15 -22.89
C GLU A 572 -4.13 23.42 -23.47
N ALA A 573 -2.90 23.75 -23.08
CA ALA A 573 -2.22 24.97 -23.55
C ALA A 573 -2.08 25.02 -25.06
N ILE A 574 -1.70 23.90 -25.69
CA ILE A 574 -1.57 23.80 -27.14
C ILE A 574 -2.96 23.82 -27.80
N TRP A 575 -3.91 23.10 -27.24
CA TRP A 575 -5.26 22.97 -27.81
C TRP A 575 -5.99 24.32 -27.90
N GLN A 576 -5.80 25.21 -26.95
CA GLN A 576 -6.38 26.56 -27.01
C GLN A 576 -5.90 27.35 -28.24
N SER A 577 -4.70 27.08 -28.74
CA SER A 577 -4.18 27.68 -29.98
C SER A 577 -4.63 26.93 -31.24
N VAL A 578 -4.89 25.63 -31.13
CA VAL A 578 -5.30 24.76 -32.27
C VAL A 578 -6.81 24.85 -32.53
N LYS A 579 -7.60 24.91 -31.49
CA LYS A 579 -9.08 24.92 -31.57
C LYS A 579 -9.65 25.93 -32.58
N PRO A 580 -9.20 27.21 -32.64
CA PRO A 580 -9.75 28.18 -33.58
C PRO A 580 -9.52 27.84 -35.06
N LEU A 581 -8.59 26.92 -35.34
CA LEU A 581 -8.19 26.52 -36.68
C LEU A 581 -8.90 25.27 -37.18
N VAL A 582 -9.72 24.62 -36.34
CA VAL A 582 -10.43 23.37 -36.67
C VAL A 582 -11.92 23.55 -36.56
N ASN A 583 -12.64 23.17 -37.59
CA ASN A 583 -14.12 23.24 -37.60
C ASN A 583 -14.72 22.13 -36.73
N GLY A 584 -15.85 22.43 -36.08
CA GLY A 584 -16.65 21.47 -35.31
C GLY A 584 -16.08 21.16 -33.93
N VAL A 585 -15.07 21.93 -33.47
CA VAL A 585 -14.55 21.83 -32.12
C VAL A 585 -15.08 22.99 -31.27
N GLU A 586 -15.95 22.67 -30.32
CA GLU A 586 -16.62 23.64 -29.45
C GLU A 586 -16.24 23.39 -27.99
N GLY A 587 -16.57 24.36 -27.11
CA GLY A 587 -16.30 24.26 -25.67
C GLY A 587 -15.09 25.10 -25.21
N ASP A 588 -14.97 25.32 -23.93
CA ASP A 588 -13.95 26.21 -23.35
C ASP A 588 -12.63 25.50 -23.01
N THR A 589 -12.67 24.18 -22.88
CA THR A 589 -11.54 23.36 -22.50
C THR A 589 -11.54 22.03 -23.26
N ILE A 590 -10.33 21.49 -23.52
CA ILE A 590 -10.15 20.17 -24.12
C ILE A 590 -10.81 19.05 -23.29
N MET A 591 -10.98 19.25 -21.97
CA MET A 591 -11.64 18.28 -21.07
C MET A 591 -13.08 17.98 -21.48
N GLN A 592 -13.75 18.90 -22.17
CA GLN A 592 -15.13 18.73 -22.66
C GLN A 592 -15.20 17.97 -23.98
N GLN A 593 -14.05 17.69 -24.61
CA GLN A 593 -14.01 16.99 -25.88
C GLN A 593 -14.08 15.47 -25.68
N PRO A 594 -14.77 14.75 -26.58
CA PRO A 594 -14.78 13.29 -26.53
C PRO A 594 -13.40 12.70 -26.79
N LEU A 595 -13.07 11.66 -26.06
CA LEU A 595 -11.84 10.90 -26.33
C LEU A 595 -11.93 10.26 -27.72
N PRO A 596 -10.90 10.43 -28.59
CA PRO A 596 -10.90 9.87 -29.93
C PRO A 596 -11.11 8.35 -29.94
N GLN A 597 -12.00 7.91 -30.83
CA GLN A 597 -12.27 6.49 -31.05
C GLN A 597 -11.71 6.06 -32.41
N TYR A 598 -11.51 4.75 -32.58
CA TYR A 598 -11.09 4.17 -33.84
C TYR A 598 -12.17 4.29 -34.91
N GLU A 599 -11.81 4.80 -36.07
CA GLU A 599 -12.68 4.93 -37.22
C GLU A 599 -12.04 4.27 -38.47
N ALA A 600 -12.57 3.12 -38.89
CA ALA A 600 -12.01 2.34 -39.99
C ALA A 600 -11.98 3.07 -41.35
N SER A 601 -12.85 4.08 -41.54
CA SER A 601 -12.92 4.89 -42.77
C SER A 601 -11.69 5.72 -43.08
N TYR A 602 -10.86 6.01 -42.04
CA TYR A 602 -9.60 6.75 -42.19
C TYR A 602 -8.38 5.84 -42.37
N VAL A 603 -8.56 4.51 -42.39
CA VAL A 603 -7.44 3.57 -42.55
C VAL A 603 -7.19 3.30 -44.03
N ASN A 604 -5.97 3.61 -44.48
CA ASN A 604 -5.49 3.27 -45.83
C ASN A 604 -4.26 2.34 -45.72
N ALA A 605 -4.49 1.05 -45.96
CA ALA A 605 -3.44 0.03 -45.84
C ALA A 605 -2.34 0.21 -46.92
N GLN A 606 -2.73 0.58 -48.17
CA GLN A 606 -1.76 0.77 -49.23
C GLN A 606 -0.83 1.95 -48.94
N ALA A 607 -1.37 3.10 -48.52
CA ALA A 607 -0.55 4.25 -48.14
C ALA A 607 0.39 3.91 -46.97
N SER A 608 -0.05 3.04 -46.04
CA SER A 608 0.80 2.57 -44.94
C SER A 608 1.95 1.70 -45.41
N GLU A 609 1.72 0.77 -46.34
CA GLU A 609 2.76 -0.06 -46.92
C GLU A 609 3.77 0.78 -47.70
N ASP A 610 3.31 1.74 -48.52
CA ASP A 610 4.17 2.60 -49.33
C ASP A 610 5.07 3.48 -48.45
N ILE A 611 4.54 4.08 -47.40
CA ILE A 611 5.33 4.91 -46.48
C ILE A 611 6.32 4.08 -45.66
N GLU A 612 5.93 2.88 -45.19
CA GLU A 612 6.87 2.01 -44.49
C GLU A 612 8.03 1.57 -45.39
N TRP A 613 7.77 1.30 -46.66
CA TRP A 613 8.85 1.05 -47.64
C TRP A 613 9.78 2.27 -47.77
N VAL A 614 9.22 3.49 -47.94
CA VAL A 614 10.02 4.73 -48.03
C VAL A 614 10.84 4.94 -46.74
N LYS A 615 10.27 4.69 -45.56
CA LYS A 615 11.00 4.79 -44.29
C LYS A 615 12.16 3.82 -44.23
N GLN A 616 11.97 2.56 -44.60
CA GLN A 616 13.03 1.54 -44.62
C GLN A 616 14.14 1.93 -45.58
N PHE A 617 13.80 2.45 -46.77
CA PHE A 617 14.76 2.93 -47.75
C PHE A 617 15.60 4.10 -47.19
N ILE A 618 14.97 5.10 -46.61
CA ILE A 618 15.65 6.25 -45.98
C ILE A 618 16.56 5.80 -44.84
N VAL A 619 16.08 4.89 -43.99
CA VAL A 619 16.88 4.35 -42.87
C VAL A 619 18.10 3.59 -43.39
N SER A 620 17.94 2.79 -44.42
CA SER A 620 19.06 2.06 -45.04
C SER A 620 20.14 3.02 -45.57
N ILE A 621 19.74 4.10 -46.23
CA ILE A 621 20.68 5.13 -46.69
C ILE A 621 21.36 5.86 -45.52
N ARG A 622 20.59 6.18 -44.46
CA ARG A 622 21.17 6.82 -43.26
C ARG A 622 22.20 5.92 -42.59
N ASN A 623 21.94 4.61 -42.51
CA ASN A 623 22.86 3.63 -41.93
C ASN A 623 24.13 3.50 -42.78
N LEU A 624 24.01 3.44 -44.12
CA LEU A 624 25.17 3.44 -45.01
C LEU A 624 26.01 4.72 -44.87
N ARG A 625 25.37 5.90 -44.80
CA ARG A 625 26.09 7.14 -44.52
C ARG A 625 26.85 7.11 -43.20
N ALA A 626 26.25 6.59 -42.14
CA ALA A 626 26.90 6.47 -40.84
C ALA A 626 28.06 5.47 -40.86
N GLU A 627 27.89 4.34 -41.54
CA GLU A 627 28.94 3.32 -41.69
C GLU A 627 30.18 3.84 -42.45
N TYR A 628 29.96 4.67 -43.47
CA TYR A 628 31.03 5.23 -44.30
C TYR A 628 31.43 6.67 -43.91
N ASP A 629 30.96 7.16 -42.75
CA ASP A 629 31.26 8.52 -42.24
C ASP A 629 30.96 9.64 -43.25
N ILE A 630 29.86 9.52 -44.02
CA ILE A 630 29.45 10.48 -45.03
C ILE A 630 28.54 11.53 -44.40
N ALA A 631 28.93 12.80 -44.45
CA ALA A 631 28.16 13.90 -43.90
C ALA A 631 26.73 13.96 -44.48
N PRO A 632 25.69 14.22 -43.66
CA PRO A 632 24.30 14.32 -44.13
C PRO A 632 24.08 15.34 -45.25
N SER A 633 24.89 16.39 -45.30
CA SER A 633 24.81 17.46 -46.32
C SER A 633 25.46 17.10 -47.67
N GLN A 634 26.21 16.00 -47.73
CA GLN A 634 26.87 15.57 -48.97
C GLN A 634 25.87 14.85 -49.89
N PRO A 635 25.61 15.33 -51.12
CA PRO A 635 24.80 14.63 -52.10
C PRO A 635 25.40 13.27 -52.46
N LEU A 636 24.55 12.25 -52.60
CA LEU A 636 24.94 10.91 -53.05
C LEU A 636 24.08 10.52 -54.23
N GLU A 637 24.71 9.90 -55.22
CA GLU A 637 24.00 9.18 -56.29
C GLU A 637 23.59 7.82 -55.74
N VAL A 638 22.31 7.52 -55.83
CA VAL A 638 21.74 6.25 -55.38
C VAL A 638 21.22 5.49 -56.59
N MET A 639 21.68 4.27 -56.76
CA MET A 639 21.19 3.39 -57.82
C MET A 639 20.26 2.37 -57.21
N LEU A 640 19.01 2.38 -57.64
CA LEU A 640 18.03 1.36 -57.28
C LEU A 640 18.00 0.29 -58.36
N LYS A 641 18.12 -0.96 -57.96
CA LYS A 641 17.84 -2.09 -58.83
C LYS A 641 16.40 -2.54 -58.59
N ALA A 642 15.52 -2.23 -59.50
CA ALA A 642 14.12 -2.56 -59.40
C ALA A 642 13.93 -4.07 -59.19
N ALA A 643 13.25 -4.46 -58.17
CA ALA A 643 12.86 -5.83 -57.84
C ALA A 643 11.34 -6.05 -58.00
N ASP A 644 10.54 -5.02 -57.79
CA ASP A 644 9.10 -5.03 -58.01
C ASP A 644 8.57 -3.66 -58.48
N SER A 645 7.25 -3.51 -58.60
CA SER A 645 6.62 -2.29 -59.10
C SER A 645 6.74 -1.08 -58.16
N ARG A 646 7.29 -1.24 -56.99
CA ARG A 646 7.54 -0.17 -56.00
C ARG A 646 8.95 0.41 -56.09
N ASP A 647 9.90 -0.36 -56.63
CA ASP A 647 11.27 0.09 -56.86
C ASP A 647 11.36 1.06 -58.05
#